data_21946ea10eab3e6124db7b86aa383142
#
_entry.id   21946ea10eab3e6124db7b86aa383142
#
_cell.length_a   1.000
_cell.length_b   1.000
_cell.length_c   1.000
_cell.angle_alpha   90.00
_cell.angle_beta   90.00
_cell.angle_gamma   90.00
#
_symmetry.space_group_name_H-M   'P 1'
#
loop_
_entity.id
_entity.type
_entity.pdbx_description
1 polymer ?
#
loop_
_entity_poly.entity_id
_entity_poly.type
_entity_poly.pdbx_seq_one_letter_code
_entity_poly.pdbx_strand_id
1 'polypeptide(L)'
;NEIFLGQNSYGVAAAAQTYFNTPLSELRPEQAAYLAALPQAPSQLHPVRNYDRAISRRNYVLREMFENGYISREEMEVAQAAPLETVQGGHLEPFRAQLPPRNYFSDEIRRQLSRNFGEEEFFSGGYTVRATMDESLQLAAERALRRALERYDRERGLWRDPLATIDPDALAAAEGEGWRDLLAEVTFPRDIDGWHTAVVLEVGNTHARIGIEGIENDEDGHFIAPEDVTWARPVDAEGNRGDTARVAGDLLDVGDVIHVRALTDNAGEFDRWSLRQIPEVQGGFMAMDVNTGRVLAIQGGFSYQHSSFNRATQATRQPGSVFKPFVYASALDSGYSPNTIVIDAPIEVDTGEGIWRPTNASNEFYGPAPLRTGIEQSRNLMTVRLAQDLGMETVARYAERFGVYDDLQPYLANSLGAQETTLYRIVAAYAMFANGGERVEPTLVDRVQDRFGNTIYRHDQRICQDCLLASLEPGHAPRIVSNREQVIDPITAYQITSMMRGVVQRGTAAGSVGNAGLGVPVAGKTGTTNDARDVWFVGFTNTIVAGCYIGFDNPRTLGRGVYGGNTCGPVFAEFMREAIDEYGAGEFQVPSGGHFYPIDRYSGQRLEQGADGPDVVMEYFRDGEEPFFGMLSIIDGGFGMGTNLPMFARGEDPSGNGELVDGGVLTPEDSTVETSTGGTARVPLGTGFGQLTSGGLY
;
A
#
# COMPACT_ATOMS: atom_id res chain seq x y z
N ASN A 1 -14.40 -12.73 -23.78
CA ASN A 1 -14.98 -13.00 -22.45
C ASN A 1 -16.32 -12.30 -22.16
N GLU A 2 -16.90 -11.59 -23.13
CA GLU A 2 -18.16 -10.85 -22.95
C GLU A 2 -19.33 -11.45 -23.74
N ILE A 3 -19.10 -12.59 -24.37
CA ILE A 3 -20.12 -13.23 -25.18
C ILE A 3 -21.22 -13.83 -24.30
N PHE A 4 -22.48 -13.58 -24.68
CA PHE A 4 -23.63 -14.18 -24.01
C PHE A 4 -23.72 -15.67 -24.35
N LEU A 5 -23.76 -16.52 -23.31
CA LEU A 5 -23.80 -17.98 -23.43
C LEU A 5 -25.11 -18.60 -22.88
N GLY A 6 -26.13 -17.79 -22.67
CA GLY A 6 -27.40 -18.24 -22.10
C GLY A 6 -27.39 -18.24 -20.56
N GLN A 7 -28.56 -18.50 -19.95
CA GLN A 7 -28.73 -18.59 -18.50
C GLN A 7 -28.11 -17.40 -17.73
N ASN A 8 -28.25 -16.19 -18.27
CA ASN A 8 -27.62 -14.96 -17.75
C ASN A 8 -26.08 -15.01 -17.59
N SER A 9 -25.41 -15.96 -18.27
CA SER A 9 -23.94 -16.06 -18.20
C SER A 9 -23.27 -15.33 -19.36
N TYR A 10 -22.32 -14.46 -19.04
CA TYR A 10 -21.47 -13.71 -19.95
C TYR A 10 -20.01 -14.12 -19.77
N GLY A 11 -19.42 -14.65 -20.86
CA GLY A 11 -18.09 -15.21 -20.85
C GLY A 11 -18.04 -16.66 -20.38
N VAL A 12 -16.99 -17.35 -20.84
CA VAL A 12 -16.85 -18.81 -20.63
C VAL A 12 -16.69 -19.22 -19.17
N ALA A 13 -16.04 -18.38 -18.33
CA ALA A 13 -15.87 -18.69 -16.92
C ALA A 13 -17.23 -18.67 -16.18
N ALA A 14 -18.05 -17.64 -16.40
CA ALA A 14 -19.39 -17.58 -15.83
C ALA A 14 -20.28 -18.72 -16.33
N ALA A 15 -20.18 -19.06 -17.60
CA ALA A 15 -20.93 -20.18 -18.19
C ALA A 15 -20.49 -21.53 -17.62
N ALA A 16 -19.19 -21.76 -17.41
CA ALA A 16 -18.68 -22.98 -16.80
C ALA A 16 -19.27 -23.20 -15.39
N GLN A 17 -19.32 -22.16 -14.59
CA GLN A 17 -19.96 -22.21 -13.28
C GLN A 17 -21.47 -22.36 -13.35
N THR A 18 -22.14 -21.62 -14.25
CA THR A 18 -23.60 -21.63 -14.39
C THR A 18 -24.13 -22.99 -14.89
N TYR A 19 -23.42 -23.59 -15.84
CA TYR A 19 -23.87 -24.87 -16.42
C TYR A 19 -23.32 -26.10 -15.71
N PHE A 20 -22.09 -26.03 -15.20
CA PHE A 20 -21.36 -27.20 -14.69
C PHE A 20 -20.86 -27.09 -13.27
N ASN A 21 -21.01 -25.93 -12.63
CA ASN A 21 -20.47 -25.65 -11.30
C ASN A 21 -18.96 -26.01 -11.19
N THR A 22 -18.18 -25.67 -12.23
CA THR A 22 -16.78 -26.11 -12.39
C THR A 22 -15.95 -24.92 -12.88
N PRO A 23 -14.73 -24.71 -12.38
CA PRO A 23 -13.80 -23.71 -12.92
C PRO A 23 -13.30 -24.11 -14.30
N LEU A 24 -12.82 -23.13 -15.09
CA LEU A 24 -12.35 -23.37 -16.47
C LEU A 24 -11.25 -24.42 -16.58
N SER A 25 -10.34 -24.46 -15.58
CA SER A 25 -9.21 -25.41 -15.53
C SER A 25 -9.62 -26.87 -15.40
N GLU A 26 -10.84 -27.13 -14.93
CA GLU A 26 -11.35 -28.48 -14.65
C GLU A 26 -12.44 -28.93 -15.64
N LEU A 27 -12.70 -28.10 -16.68
CA LEU A 27 -13.67 -28.47 -17.70
C LEU A 27 -13.22 -29.72 -18.49
N ARG A 28 -14.10 -30.70 -18.55
CA ARG A 28 -13.95 -31.89 -19.40
C ARG A 28 -14.21 -31.52 -20.89
N PRO A 29 -13.65 -32.27 -21.86
CA PRO A 29 -13.82 -31.97 -23.30
C PRO A 29 -15.28 -31.79 -23.75
N GLU A 30 -16.21 -32.61 -23.27
CA GLU A 30 -17.64 -32.50 -23.58
C GLU A 30 -18.28 -31.24 -23.02
N GLN A 31 -17.84 -30.77 -21.87
CA GLN A 31 -18.29 -29.54 -21.26
C GLN A 31 -17.76 -28.32 -22.00
N ALA A 32 -16.46 -28.31 -22.29
CA ALA A 32 -15.82 -27.25 -23.09
C ALA A 32 -16.47 -27.14 -24.49
N ALA A 33 -16.72 -28.27 -25.14
CA ALA A 33 -17.39 -28.32 -26.45
C ALA A 33 -18.82 -27.77 -26.38
N TYR A 34 -19.57 -28.07 -25.31
CA TYR A 34 -20.91 -27.51 -25.14
C TYR A 34 -20.88 -25.98 -24.97
N LEU A 35 -19.98 -25.45 -24.13
CA LEU A 35 -19.80 -24.00 -23.97
C LEU A 35 -19.41 -23.34 -25.33
N ALA A 36 -18.52 -23.96 -26.08
CA ALA A 36 -18.13 -23.48 -27.41
C ALA A 36 -19.26 -23.56 -28.45
N ALA A 37 -20.25 -24.40 -28.24
CA ALA A 37 -21.43 -24.50 -29.09
C ALA A 37 -22.44 -23.34 -28.90
N LEU A 38 -22.53 -22.81 -27.67
CA LEU A 38 -23.53 -21.83 -27.23
C LEU A 38 -23.53 -20.49 -28.01
N PRO A 39 -22.37 -19.91 -28.42
CA PRO A 39 -22.33 -18.65 -29.14
C PRO A 39 -23.23 -18.59 -30.38
N GLN A 40 -23.45 -19.72 -31.01
CA GLN A 40 -24.29 -19.79 -32.22
C GLN A 40 -25.75 -19.47 -31.93
N ALA A 41 -26.34 -20.00 -30.86
CA ALA A 41 -27.75 -19.83 -30.54
C ALA A 41 -28.03 -20.23 -29.07
N PRO A 42 -27.63 -19.45 -28.08
CA PRO A 42 -27.71 -19.86 -26.66
C PRO A 42 -29.11 -20.26 -26.21
N SER A 43 -30.14 -19.54 -26.68
CA SER A 43 -31.53 -19.82 -26.34
C SER A 43 -32.08 -21.09 -26.96
N GLN A 44 -31.53 -21.51 -28.12
CA GLN A 44 -31.97 -22.69 -28.87
C GLN A 44 -31.17 -23.96 -28.49
N LEU A 45 -30.06 -23.81 -27.76
CA LEU A 45 -29.22 -24.92 -27.29
C LEU A 45 -29.37 -25.15 -25.80
N HIS A 46 -30.57 -24.92 -25.27
CA HIS A 46 -30.88 -25.10 -23.87
C HIS A 46 -30.71 -26.59 -23.45
N PRO A 47 -29.93 -26.92 -22.41
CA PRO A 47 -29.51 -28.29 -22.09
C PRO A 47 -30.65 -29.22 -21.62
N VAL A 48 -31.82 -28.64 -21.27
CA VAL A 48 -32.99 -29.40 -20.86
C VAL A 48 -34.10 -29.33 -21.89
N ARG A 49 -34.51 -28.10 -22.30
CA ARG A 49 -35.66 -27.94 -23.21
C ARG A 49 -35.35 -28.43 -24.63
N ASN A 50 -34.12 -28.32 -25.07
CA ASN A 50 -33.70 -28.69 -26.45
C ASN A 50 -32.49 -29.63 -26.36
N TYR A 51 -32.54 -30.63 -25.49
CA TYR A 51 -31.43 -31.53 -25.18
C TYR A 51 -30.79 -32.15 -26.41
N ASP A 52 -31.58 -32.78 -27.30
CA ASP A 52 -31.08 -33.47 -28.51
C ASP A 52 -30.33 -32.51 -29.44
N ARG A 53 -30.83 -31.28 -29.58
CA ARG A 53 -30.19 -30.25 -30.37
C ARG A 53 -28.88 -29.76 -29.72
N ALA A 54 -28.85 -29.62 -28.41
CA ALA A 54 -27.68 -29.28 -27.64
C ALA A 54 -26.59 -30.35 -27.80
N ILE A 55 -26.95 -31.64 -27.63
CA ILE A 55 -26.06 -32.78 -27.85
C ILE A 55 -25.51 -32.81 -29.27
N SER A 56 -26.39 -32.68 -30.25
CA SER A 56 -25.98 -32.73 -31.67
C SER A 56 -24.95 -31.63 -31.98
N ARG A 57 -25.18 -30.43 -31.48
CA ARG A 57 -24.23 -29.29 -31.66
C ARG A 57 -22.94 -29.48 -30.89
N ARG A 58 -22.97 -29.95 -29.64
CA ARG A 58 -21.79 -30.32 -28.85
C ARG A 58 -20.95 -31.36 -29.62
N ASN A 59 -21.58 -32.40 -30.11
CA ASN A 59 -20.89 -33.49 -30.82
C ASN A 59 -20.29 -33.01 -32.16
N TYR A 60 -20.90 -32.04 -32.80
CA TYR A 60 -20.30 -31.35 -33.95
C TYR A 60 -19.01 -30.63 -33.53
N VAL A 61 -19.05 -29.85 -32.44
CA VAL A 61 -17.86 -29.13 -31.94
C VAL A 61 -16.75 -30.11 -31.54
N LEU A 62 -17.07 -31.22 -30.87
CA LEU A 62 -16.08 -32.28 -30.53
C LEU A 62 -15.39 -32.83 -31.78
N ARG A 63 -16.11 -33.00 -32.87
CA ARG A 63 -15.54 -33.44 -34.13
C ARG A 63 -14.60 -32.41 -34.73
N GLU A 64 -14.98 -31.12 -34.72
CA GLU A 64 -14.11 -30.02 -35.13
C GLU A 64 -12.85 -29.94 -34.24
N MET A 65 -12.98 -30.17 -32.93
CA MET A 65 -11.83 -30.20 -31.99
C MET A 65 -10.86 -31.32 -32.37
N PHE A 66 -11.36 -32.51 -32.74
CA PHE A 66 -10.53 -33.62 -33.19
C PHE A 66 -9.89 -33.30 -34.57
N GLU A 67 -10.65 -32.83 -35.55
CA GLU A 67 -10.16 -32.53 -36.91
C GLU A 67 -9.09 -31.44 -36.89
N ASN A 68 -9.15 -30.49 -35.93
CA ASN A 68 -8.18 -29.45 -35.75
C ASN A 68 -7.03 -29.81 -34.77
N GLY A 69 -7.01 -31.05 -34.26
CA GLY A 69 -5.90 -31.56 -33.43
C GLY A 69 -5.89 -31.10 -32.00
N TYR A 70 -6.99 -30.59 -31.45
CA TYR A 70 -7.09 -30.17 -30.04
C TYR A 70 -7.33 -31.34 -29.09
N ILE A 71 -7.97 -32.43 -29.57
CA ILE A 71 -8.21 -33.67 -28.81
C ILE A 71 -7.90 -34.88 -29.67
N SER A 72 -7.61 -36.00 -29.06
CA SER A 72 -7.43 -37.27 -29.73
C SER A 72 -8.78 -37.88 -30.18
N ARG A 73 -8.72 -38.89 -31.10
CA ARG A 73 -9.93 -39.62 -31.49
C ARG A 73 -10.61 -40.34 -30.31
N GLU A 74 -9.83 -40.91 -29.43
CA GLU A 74 -10.34 -41.63 -28.23
C GLU A 74 -11.06 -40.64 -27.30
N GLU A 75 -10.47 -39.46 -27.03
CA GLU A 75 -11.12 -38.42 -26.22
C GLU A 75 -12.41 -37.92 -26.87
N MET A 76 -12.42 -37.75 -28.18
CA MET A 76 -13.64 -37.34 -28.92
C MET A 76 -14.75 -38.39 -28.75
N GLU A 77 -14.45 -39.67 -28.94
CA GLU A 77 -15.43 -40.75 -28.85
C GLU A 77 -16.02 -40.87 -27.45
N VAL A 78 -15.16 -40.79 -26.41
CA VAL A 78 -15.58 -40.79 -25.01
C VAL A 78 -16.45 -39.55 -24.71
N ALA A 79 -16.03 -38.38 -25.13
CA ALA A 79 -16.77 -37.14 -24.89
C ALA A 79 -18.11 -37.08 -25.61
N GLN A 80 -18.21 -37.67 -26.83
CA GLN A 80 -19.47 -37.76 -27.55
C GLN A 80 -20.45 -38.73 -26.90
N ALA A 81 -19.97 -39.83 -26.30
CA ALA A 81 -20.78 -40.79 -25.59
C ALA A 81 -21.26 -40.27 -24.21
N ALA A 82 -20.56 -39.29 -23.64
CA ALA A 82 -20.91 -38.74 -22.33
C ALA A 82 -22.27 -38.00 -22.36
N PRO A 83 -23.13 -38.17 -21.34
CA PRO A 83 -24.37 -37.40 -21.22
C PRO A 83 -24.07 -35.91 -21.01
N LEU A 84 -25.02 -35.04 -21.36
CA LEU A 84 -24.91 -33.60 -21.04
C LEU A 84 -25.53 -33.38 -19.65
N GLU A 85 -24.71 -33.57 -18.64
CA GLU A 85 -25.07 -33.29 -17.25
C GLU A 85 -24.86 -31.83 -16.94
N THR A 86 -25.89 -31.18 -16.45
CA THR A 86 -25.85 -29.74 -16.13
C THR A 86 -26.62 -29.41 -14.85
N VAL A 87 -26.33 -28.26 -14.26
CA VAL A 87 -27.09 -27.69 -13.13
C VAL A 87 -28.56 -27.54 -13.50
N GLN A 88 -28.88 -27.09 -14.70
CA GLN A 88 -30.25 -26.90 -15.19
C GLN A 88 -31.02 -28.20 -15.35
N GLY A 89 -30.31 -29.29 -15.55
CA GLY A 89 -30.86 -30.65 -15.61
C GLY A 89 -31.06 -31.29 -14.24
N GLY A 90 -30.62 -30.64 -13.18
CA GLY A 90 -30.63 -31.18 -11.83
C GLY A 90 -29.62 -32.29 -11.58
N HIS A 91 -28.63 -32.46 -12.49
CA HIS A 91 -27.59 -33.48 -12.38
C HIS A 91 -26.42 -32.99 -11.50
N LEU A 92 -26.23 -31.66 -11.42
CA LEU A 92 -25.17 -31.02 -10.66
C LEU A 92 -25.80 -30.02 -9.70
N GLU A 93 -25.19 -29.89 -8.52
CA GLU A 93 -25.56 -28.84 -7.57
C GLU A 93 -25.35 -27.46 -8.22
N PRO A 94 -26.29 -26.51 -8.04
CA PRO A 94 -26.10 -25.17 -8.54
C PRO A 94 -24.90 -24.54 -7.82
N PHE A 95 -24.13 -23.74 -8.57
CA PHE A 95 -23.13 -22.85 -7.97
C PHE A 95 -23.88 -21.94 -6.99
N ARG A 96 -23.86 -22.32 -5.74
CA ARG A 96 -24.21 -21.43 -4.64
C ARG A 96 -22.97 -20.60 -4.40
N ALA A 97 -22.91 -19.42 -5.04
CA ALA A 97 -21.99 -18.42 -4.58
C ALA A 97 -22.31 -18.20 -3.10
N GLN A 98 -21.54 -18.78 -2.21
CA GLN A 98 -21.41 -18.19 -0.89
C GLN A 98 -20.87 -16.81 -1.20
N LEU A 99 -21.69 -15.79 -0.99
CA LEU A 99 -21.21 -14.43 -1.04
C LEU A 99 -19.98 -14.39 -0.14
N PRO A 100 -18.83 -13.94 -0.66
CA PRO A 100 -17.65 -13.88 0.19
C PRO A 100 -18.00 -13.10 1.45
N PRO A 101 -17.45 -13.46 2.61
CA PRO A 101 -17.73 -12.72 3.84
C PRO A 101 -17.43 -11.23 3.59
N ARG A 102 -18.26 -10.36 4.17
CA ARG A 102 -18.04 -8.93 4.06
C ARG A 102 -16.67 -8.59 4.59
N ASN A 103 -15.91 -7.87 3.79
CA ASN A 103 -14.61 -7.33 4.15
C ASN A 103 -14.53 -5.85 3.73
N TYR A 104 -13.42 -5.19 4.01
CA TYR A 104 -13.23 -3.77 3.66
C TYR A 104 -13.37 -3.50 2.17
N PHE A 105 -12.94 -4.43 1.31
CA PHE A 105 -13.03 -4.26 -0.14
C PHE A 105 -14.48 -4.34 -0.63
N SER A 106 -15.19 -5.38 -0.27
CA SER A 106 -16.59 -5.59 -0.69
C SER A 106 -17.53 -4.52 -0.12
N ASP A 107 -17.28 -4.09 1.13
CA ASP A 107 -18.08 -3.01 1.73
C ASP A 107 -17.81 -1.65 1.08
N GLU A 108 -16.58 -1.37 0.67
CA GLU A 108 -16.26 -0.15 -0.06
C GLU A 108 -16.94 -0.12 -1.44
N ILE A 109 -16.99 -1.25 -2.17
CA ILE A 109 -17.78 -1.36 -3.40
C ILE A 109 -19.25 -1.04 -3.13
N ARG A 110 -19.83 -1.65 -2.10
CA ARG A 110 -21.23 -1.39 -1.71
C ARG A 110 -21.45 0.10 -1.46
N ARG A 111 -20.56 0.74 -0.70
CA ARG A 111 -20.67 2.18 -0.38
C ARG A 111 -20.58 3.07 -1.61
N GLN A 112 -19.65 2.80 -2.51
CA GLN A 112 -19.47 3.57 -3.74
C GLN A 112 -20.65 3.39 -4.70
N LEU A 113 -21.10 2.16 -4.93
CA LEU A 113 -22.21 1.89 -5.83
C LEU A 113 -23.55 2.38 -5.27
N SER A 114 -23.82 2.21 -3.96
CA SER A 114 -25.02 2.76 -3.34
C SER A 114 -25.07 4.29 -3.45
N ARG A 115 -23.93 4.97 -3.35
CA ARG A 115 -23.85 6.43 -3.55
C ARG A 115 -24.10 6.83 -5.00
N ASN A 116 -23.57 6.06 -5.96
CA ASN A 116 -23.63 6.40 -7.38
C ASN A 116 -24.98 6.06 -8.03
N PHE A 117 -25.58 4.94 -7.66
CA PHE A 117 -26.87 4.48 -8.22
C PHE A 117 -28.07 4.83 -7.35
N GLY A 118 -27.87 5.20 -6.09
CA GLY A 118 -28.89 5.27 -5.05
C GLY A 118 -29.07 3.93 -4.35
N GLU A 119 -29.37 3.98 -3.05
CA GLU A 119 -29.42 2.78 -2.21
C GLU A 119 -30.53 1.81 -2.64
N GLU A 120 -31.74 2.31 -2.90
CA GLU A 120 -32.88 1.49 -3.31
C GLU A 120 -32.60 0.78 -4.66
N GLU A 121 -32.15 1.51 -5.67
CA GLU A 121 -31.83 0.98 -6.98
C GLU A 121 -30.67 -0.01 -6.93
N PHE A 122 -29.65 0.25 -6.11
CA PHE A 122 -28.51 -0.66 -5.97
C PHE A 122 -28.93 -2.03 -5.42
N PHE A 123 -29.77 -2.06 -4.38
CA PHE A 123 -30.20 -3.33 -3.77
C PHE A 123 -31.32 -4.04 -4.53
N SER A 124 -32.16 -3.34 -5.29
CA SER A 124 -33.27 -3.91 -6.05
C SER A 124 -32.96 -4.13 -7.55
N GLY A 125 -31.91 -3.49 -8.07
CA GLY A 125 -31.59 -3.43 -9.50
C GLY A 125 -31.14 -4.76 -10.13
N GLY A 126 -30.69 -5.73 -9.31
CA GLY A 126 -30.20 -7.03 -9.79
C GLY A 126 -28.88 -6.90 -10.56
N TYR A 127 -28.00 -6.03 -10.09
CA TYR A 127 -26.71 -5.78 -10.71
C TYR A 127 -25.70 -6.90 -10.51
N THR A 128 -24.94 -7.18 -11.55
CA THR A 128 -23.73 -8.01 -11.47
C THR A 128 -22.51 -7.10 -11.49
N VAL A 129 -21.73 -7.15 -10.42
CA VAL A 129 -20.55 -6.31 -10.23
C VAL A 129 -19.30 -7.17 -10.34
N ARG A 130 -18.42 -6.83 -11.28
CA ARG A 130 -17.08 -7.41 -11.36
C ARG A 130 -16.12 -6.51 -10.60
N ALA A 131 -15.63 -7.00 -9.46
CA ALA A 131 -14.61 -6.33 -8.68
C ALA A 131 -13.24 -6.41 -9.35
N THR A 132 -12.35 -5.50 -8.96
CA THR A 132 -10.94 -5.50 -9.38
C THR A 132 -10.04 -6.24 -8.40
N MET A 133 -10.59 -6.69 -7.26
CA MET A 133 -9.86 -7.40 -6.22
C MET A 133 -9.13 -8.62 -6.78
N ASP A 134 -7.90 -8.74 -6.38
CA ASP A 134 -7.10 -9.95 -6.51
C ASP A 134 -7.10 -10.68 -5.15
N GLU A 135 -7.55 -11.91 -5.12
CA GLU A 135 -7.77 -12.64 -3.87
C GLU A 135 -6.46 -12.94 -3.14
N SER A 136 -5.41 -13.33 -3.88
CA SER A 136 -4.09 -13.63 -3.32
C SER A 136 -3.46 -12.38 -2.72
N LEU A 137 -3.52 -11.26 -3.44
CA LEU A 137 -3.00 -9.98 -2.97
C LEU A 137 -3.84 -9.38 -1.84
N GLN A 138 -5.16 -9.60 -1.83
CA GLN A 138 -6.00 -9.18 -0.70
C GLN A 138 -5.57 -9.90 0.59
N LEU A 139 -5.38 -11.22 0.53
CA LEU A 139 -4.89 -12.01 1.67
C LEU A 139 -3.47 -11.61 2.09
N ALA A 140 -2.59 -11.30 1.13
CA ALA A 140 -1.25 -10.80 1.42
C ALA A 140 -1.30 -9.46 2.17
N ALA A 141 -2.15 -8.53 1.74
CA ALA A 141 -2.36 -7.23 2.38
C ALA A 141 -2.89 -7.38 3.82
N GLU A 142 -3.87 -8.26 4.01
CA GLU A 142 -4.42 -8.58 5.34
C GLU A 142 -3.36 -9.13 6.27
N ARG A 143 -2.59 -10.13 5.84
CA ARG A 143 -1.53 -10.74 6.64
C ARG A 143 -0.44 -9.74 7.01
N ALA A 144 0.03 -8.96 6.03
CA ALA A 144 1.11 -8.00 6.23
C ALA A 144 0.71 -6.88 7.22
N LEU A 145 -0.48 -6.29 7.06
CA LEU A 145 -0.95 -5.23 7.95
C LEU A 145 -1.24 -5.78 9.34
N ARG A 146 -1.99 -6.90 9.47
CA ARG A 146 -2.33 -7.53 10.76
C ARG A 146 -1.07 -7.89 11.54
N ARG A 147 -0.07 -8.46 10.88
CA ARG A 147 1.21 -8.82 11.53
C ARG A 147 1.94 -7.61 12.10
N ALA A 148 1.94 -6.50 11.37
CA ALA A 148 2.58 -5.27 11.84
C ALA A 148 1.85 -4.65 13.04
N LEU A 149 0.51 -4.61 13.00
CA LEU A 149 -0.32 -4.08 14.08
C LEU A 149 -0.21 -4.97 15.33
N GLU A 150 -0.30 -6.30 15.19
CA GLU A 150 -0.12 -7.25 16.28
C GLU A 150 1.26 -7.12 16.91
N ARG A 151 2.32 -7.08 16.09
CA ARG A 151 3.69 -6.92 16.58
C ARG A 151 3.86 -5.64 17.39
N TYR A 152 3.39 -4.51 16.86
CA TYR A 152 3.47 -3.23 17.57
C TYR A 152 2.74 -3.28 18.92
N ASP A 153 1.52 -3.84 18.97
CA ASP A 153 0.71 -3.93 20.18
C ASP A 153 1.39 -4.83 21.24
N ARG A 154 1.90 -5.99 20.82
CA ARG A 154 2.64 -6.91 21.73
C ARG A 154 3.94 -6.32 22.26
N GLU A 155 4.68 -5.56 21.43
CA GLU A 155 5.90 -4.86 21.89
C GLU A 155 5.59 -3.78 22.94
N ARG A 156 4.38 -3.23 22.96
CA ARG A 156 3.91 -2.32 24.03
C ARG A 156 3.62 -3.05 25.33
N GLY A 157 3.28 -4.33 25.23
CA GLY A 157 3.08 -5.19 26.38
C GLY A 157 1.91 -4.77 27.26
N LEU A 158 0.78 -4.35 26.65
CA LEU A 158 -0.40 -3.89 27.38
C LEU A 158 -1.56 -4.85 27.09
N TRP A 159 -2.13 -5.42 28.15
CA TRP A 159 -3.35 -6.20 28.09
C TRP A 159 -4.54 -5.32 28.46
N ARG A 160 -5.55 -5.34 27.60
CA ARG A 160 -6.83 -4.64 27.80
C ARG A 160 -7.91 -5.65 28.15
N ASP A 161 -8.96 -5.18 28.82
CA ASP A 161 -10.10 -6.01 29.16
C ASP A 161 -10.61 -6.76 27.90
N PRO A 162 -11.09 -8.00 28.06
CA PRO A 162 -11.65 -8.77 26.95
C PRO A 162 -12.86 -8.06 26.34
N LEU A 163 -13.06 -8.24 25.01
CA LEU A 163 -14.14 -7.59 24.27
C LEU A 163 -15.52 -8.09 24.67
N ALA A 164 -15.62 -9.26 25.26
CA ALA A 164 -16.87 -9.87 25.71
C ALA A 164 -16.60 -10.83 26.87
N THR A 165 -17.62 -11.04 27.68
CA THR A 165 -17.61 -12.01 28.78
C THR A 165 -18.91 -12.80 28.79
N ILE A 166 -18.85 -14.05 29.21
CA ILE A 166 -19.99 -14.92 29.49
C ILE A 166 -20.15 -14.99 31.00
N ASP A 167 -21.39 -14.89 31.49
CA ASP A 167 -21.68 -14.97 32.92
C ASP A 167 -21.09 -16.27 33.51
N PRO A 168 -20.20 -16.21 34.53
CA PRO A 168 -19.61 -17.37 35.16
C PRO A 168 -20.64 -18.34 35.74
N ASP A 169 -21.78 -17.83 36.25
CA ASP A 169 -22.86 -18.68 36.78
C ASP A 169 -23.55 -19.46 35.64
N ALA A 170 -23.73 -18.85 34.47
CA ALA A 170 -24.25 -19.53 33.28
C ALA A 170 -23.29 -20.62 32.77
N LEU A 171 -21.98 -20.34 32.77
CA LEU A 171 -20.95 -21.35 32.42
C LEU A 171 -20.93 -22.50 33.40
N ALA A 172 -21.03 -22.23 34.69
CA ALA A 172 -21.06 -23.27 35.73
C ALA A 172 -22.34 -24.13 35.65
N ALA A 173 -23.45 -23.58 35.18
CA ALA A 173 -24.71 -24.29 34.97
C ALA A 173 -24.73 -25.10 33.66
N ALA A 174 -23.84 -24.81 32.73
CA ALA A 174 -23.73 -25.52 31.44
C ALA A 174 -23.01 -26.85 31.65
N GLU A 175 -23.75 -27.98 31.54
CA GLU A 175 -23.17 -29.32 31.69
C GLU A 175 -22.30 -29.70 30.50
N GLY A 176 -21.16 -30.33 30.74
CA GLY A 176 -20.28 -30.87 29.73
C GLY A 176 -19.72 -29.80 28.79
N GLU A 177 -20.09 -29.88 27.52
CA GLU A 177 -19.69 -28.93 26.48
C GLU A 177 -20.72 -27.81 26.21
N GLY A 178 -21.71 -27.62 27.09
CA GLY A 178 -22.73 -26.57 26.93
C GLY A 178 -22.18 -25.14 26.83
N TRP A 179 -20.94 -24.90 27.23
CA TRP A 179 -20.23 -23.62 26.99
C TRP A 179 -20.10 -23.27 25.49
N ARG A 180 -20.14 -24.28 24.59
CA ARG A 180 -20.06 -24.05 23.13
C ARG A 180 -21.26 -23.27 22.61
N ASP A 181 -22.45 -23.60 23.08
CA ASP A 181 -23.67 -22.90 22.68
C ASP A 181 -23.64 -21.46 23.21
N LEU A 182 -23.20 -21.26 24.44
CA LEU A 182 -23.04 -19.93 25.04
C LEU A 182 -22.02 -19.08 24.26
N LEU A 183 -20.87 -19.67 23.88
CA LEU A 183 -19.83 -18.98 23.11
C LEU A 183 -20.31 -18.63 21.70
N ALA A 184 -21.11 -19.49 21.07
CA ALA A 184 -21.63 -19.25 19.73
C ALA A 184 -22.60 -18.07 19.68
N GLU A 185 -23.33 -17.77 20.79
CA GLU A 185 -24.24 -16.64 20.89
C GLU A 185 -23.52 -15.30 21.12
N VAL A 186 -22.24 -15.32 21.52
CA VAL A 186 -21.47 -14.09 21.78
C VAL A 186 -21.10 -13.41 20.48
N THR A 187 -21.41 -12.11 20.38
CA THR A 187 -20.93 -11.25 19.29
C THR A 187 -19.45 -10.97 19.51
N PHE A 188 -18.60 -11.60 18.72
CA PHE A 188 -17.13 -11.53 18.84
C PHE A 188 -16.49 -11.63 17.46
N PRO A 189 -15.38 -10.94 17.17
CA PRO A 189 -14.73 -11.01 15.87
C PRO A 189 -14.16 -12.40 15.57
N ARG A 190 -14.50 -12.97 14.40
CA ARG A 190 -14.08 -14.30 13.93
C ARG A 190 -13.41 -14.25 12.56
N ASP A 191 -13.12 -13.04 12.05
CA ASP A 191 -12.55 -12.81 10.71
C ASP A 191 -11.02 -12.70 10.69
N ILE A 192 -10.34 -13.20 11.75
CA ILE A 192 -8.89 -13.11 11.88
C ILE A 192 -8.29 -14.48 11.58
N ASP A 193 -7.63 -14.60 10.44
CA ASP A 193 -7.03 -15.86 10.02
C ASP A 193 -6.01 -16.38 11.04
N GLY A 194 -6.10 -17.69 11.34
CA GLY A 194 -5.26 -18.38 12.31
C GLY A 194 -5.51 -18.03 13.78
N TRP A 195 -6.55 -17.22 14.08
CA TRP A 195 -7.01 -16.97 15.44
C TRP A 195 -8.32 -17.71 15.70
N HIS A 196 -8.45 -18.24 16.91
CA HIS A 196 -9.65 -18.93 17.38
C HIS A 196 -10.29 -18.16 18.51
N THR A 197 -11.61 -18.16 18.56
CA THR A 197 -12.37 -17.65 19.70
C THR A 197 -12.38 -18.71 20.81
N ALA A 198 -12.12 -18.29 22.03
CA ALA A 198 -12.12 -19.17 23.19
C ALA A 198 -12.79 -18.50 24.40
N VAL A 199 -13.32 -19.29 25.30
CA VAL A 199 -13.81 -18.83 26.60
C VAL A 199 -12.98 -19.43 27.71
N VAL A 200 -12.66 -18.62 28.74
CA VAL A 200 -11.97 -19.07 29.94
C VAL A 200 -12.96 -19.82 30.83
N LEU A 201 -12.70 -21.13 31.01
CA LEU A 201 -13.57 -22.04 31.77
C LEU A 201 -13.14 -22.15 33.25
N GLU A 202 -11.84 -22.02 33.49
CA GLU A 202 -11.26 -22.14 34.83
C GLU A 202 -9.94 -21.40 34.92
N VAL A 203 -9.69 -20.71 36.02
CA VAL A 203 -8.42 -20.05 36.32
C VAL A 203 -7.77 -20.77 37.49
N GLY A 204 -6.70 -21.50 37.19
CA GLY A 204 -5.89 -22.22 38.19
C GLY A 204 -4.76 -21.35 38.76
N ASN A 205 -3.89 -21.95 39.55
CA ASN A 205 -2.78 -21.24 40.21
C ASN A 205 -1.76 -20.68 39.21
N THR A 206 -1.63 -21.27 38.00
CA THR A 206 -0.63 -20.87 36.99
C THR A 206 -1.24 -20.75 35.60
N HIS A 207 -2.11 -21.67 35.23
CA HIS A 207 -2.73 -21.80 33.90
C HIS A 207 -4.21 -21.41 33.95
N ALA A 208 -4.75 -20.99 32.81
CA ALA A 208 -6.19 -20.91 32.60
C ALA A 208 -6.64 -21.99 31.61
N ARG A 209 -7.67 -22.78 31.99
CA ARG A 209 -8.29 -23.73 31.08
C ARG A 209 -9.29 -23.02 30.19
N ILE A 210 -9.23 -23.29 28.90
CA ILE A 210 -10.05 -22.65 27.89
C ILE A 210 -10.85 -23.64 27.08
N GLY A 211 -12.05 -23.25 26.67
CA GLY A 211 -12.85 -23.93 25.65
C GLY A 211 -12.72 -23.18 24.32
N ILE A 212 -12.32 -23.85 23.24
CA ILE A 212 -12.03 -23.23 21.96
C ILE A 212 -13.11 -23.58 20.94
N GLU A 213 -13.63 -22.55 20.26
CA GLU A 213 -14.66 -22.71 19.24
C GLU A 213 -14.13 -23.55 18.07
N GLY A 214 -14.88 -24.59 17.69
CA GLY A 214 -14.54 -25.47 16.56
C GLY A 214 -13.40 -26.46 16.81
N ILE A 215 -12.80 -26.48 18.00
CA ILE A 215 -11.76 -27.44 18.40
C ILE A 215 -12.35 -28.41 19.42
N GLU A 216 -12.16 -29.71 19.19
CA GLU A 216 -12.55 -30.71 20.18
C GLU A 216 -11.63 -30.63 21.40
N ASN A 217 -12.18 -30.87 22.59
CA ASN A 217 -11.36 -31.01 23.79
C ASN A 217 -10.62 -32.35 23.74
N ASP A 218 -9.32 -32.34 23.95
CA ASP A 218 -8.55 -33.54 24.24
C ASP A 218 -8.72 -33.96 25.72
N GLU A 219 -8.17 -35.10 26.09
CA GLU A 219 -8.31 -35.65 27.45
C GLU A 219 -7.71 -34.71 28.51
N ASP A 220 -6.66 -33.93 28.15
CA ASP A 220 -5.96 -33.00 29.04
C ASP A 220 -6.58 -31.60 29.02
N GLY A 221 -7.38 -31.28 28.01
CA GLY A 221 -7.96 -29.95 27.76
C GLY A 221 -6.99 -28.95 27.15
N HIS A 222 -7.47 -27.71 26.87
CA HIS A 222 -6.68 -26.63 26.29
C HIS A 222 -6.39 -25.57 27.35
N PHE A 223 -5.16 -25.03 27.37
CA PHE A 223 -4.70 -24.11 28.39
C PHE A 223 -3.94 -22.91 27.82
N ILE A 224 -4.04 -21.76 28.53
CA ILE A 224 -3.11 -20.64 28.41
C ILE A 224 -2.05 -20.82 29.50
N ALA A 225 -0.80 -20.98 29.09
CA ALA A 225 0.34 -21.18 29.97
C ALA A 225 0.93 -19.84 30.48
N PRO A 226 1.71 -19.84 31.56
CA PRO A 226 2.33 -18.64 32.09
C PRO A 226 3.19 -17.90 31.08
N GLU A 227 3.95 -18.59 30.24
CA GLU A 227 4.80 -17.99 29.20
C GLU A 227 4.02 -17.20 28.15
N ASP A 228 2.72 -17.50 27.98
CA ASP A 228 1.86 -16.82 27.01
C ASP A 228 1.23 -15.53 27.52
N VAL A 229 1.40 -15.21 28.82
CA VAL A 229 0.90 -13.99 29.45
C VAL A 229 2.01 -13.04 29.91
N THR A 230 3.25 -13.52 30.08
CA THR A 230 4.39 -12.74 30.60
C THR A 230 4.85 -11.59 29.68
N TRP A 231 4.30 -11.48 28.49
CA TRP A 231 4.52 -10.35 27.60
C TRP A 231 3.70 -9.10 28.00
N ALA A 232 2.68 -9.25 28.86
CA ALA A 232 1.64 -8.25 29.06
C ALA A 232 1.53 -7.75 30.49
N ARG A 233 0.99 -6.54 30.61
CA ARG A 233 0.59 -5.87 31.85
C ARG A 233 -0.86 -5.46 31.71
N PRO A 234 -1.72 -5.73 32.68
CA PRO A 234 -3.09 -5.25 32.62
C PRO A 234 -3.12 -3.71 32.69
N VAL A 235 -4.09 -3.13 32.00
CA VAL A 235 -4.35 -1.69 31.97
C VAL A 235 -5.77 -1.46 32.43
N ASP A 236 -5.96 -0.63 33.46
CA ASP A 236 -7.28 -0.28 33.95
C ASP A 236 -8.00 0.75 33.06
N ALA A 237 -9.25 1.04 33.36
CA ALA A 237 -10.08 1.98 32.60
C ALA A 237 -9.52 3.42 32.60
N GLU A 238 -8.73 3.78 33.62
CA GLU A 238 -8.04 5.06 33.76
C GLU A 238 -6.70 5.11 33.00
N GLY A 239 -6.24 3.98 32.44
CA GLY A 239 -5.00 3.86 31.69
C GLY A 239 -3.76 3.60 32.55
N ASN A 240 -3.92 3.29 33.85
CA ASN A 240 -2.82 2.91 34.72
C ASN A 240 -2.38 1.49 34.40
N ARG A 241 -1.07 1.26 34.46
CA ARG A 241 -0.46 -0.04 34.14
C ARG A 241 -0.18 -0.82 35.43
N GLY A 242 -0.65 -2.04 35.46
CA GLY A 242 -0.32 -3.00 36.52
C GLY A 242 1.09 -3.59 36.36
N ASP A 243 1.43 -4.52 37.20
CA ASP A 243 2.66 -5.30 37.14
C ASP A 243 2.62 -6.25 35.92
N THR A 244 3.79 -6.67 35.44
CA THR A 244 3.89 -7.67 34.41
C THR A 244 3.29 -9.00 34.87
N ALA A 245 2.36 -9.56 34.10
CA ALA A 245 1.71 -10.82 34.41
C ALA A 245 2.73 -11.97 34.57
N ARG A 246 2.48 -12.86 35.53
CA ARG A 246 3.31 -14.04 35.81
C ARG A 246 2.57 -15.33 35.62
N VAL A 247 1.24 -15.28 35.79
CA VAL A 247 0.33 -16.39 35.65
C VAL A 247 -0.92 -15.95 34.88
N ALA A 248 -1.66 -16.90 34.31
CA ALA A 248 -2.82 -16.59 33.49
C ALA A 248 -3.88 -15.76 34.25
N GLY A 249 -4.09 -16.02 35.52
CA GLY A 249 -5.03 -15.27 36.37
C GLY A 249 -4.63 -13.83 36.69
N ASP A 250 -3.43 -13.37 36.31
CA ASP A 250 -3.08 -11.94 36.38
C ASP A 250 -3.74 -11.12 35.26
N LEU A 251 -4.26 -11.79 34.21
CA LEU A 251 -4.88 -11.16 33.03
C LEU A 251 -6.28 -11.65 32.73
N LEU A 252 -6.67 -12.86 33.18
CA LEU A 252 -7.87 -13.57 32.74
C LEU A 252 -8.74 -13.97 33.93
N ASP A 253 -10.06 -13.75 33.76
CA ASP A 253 -11.11 -14.22 34.67
C ASP A 253 -11.99 -15.28 33.99
N VAL A 254 -12.69 -16.08 34.81
CA VAL A 254 -13.66 -17.09 34.31
C VAL A 254 -14.78 -16.35 33.58
N GLY A 255 -15.08 -16.83 32.36
CA GLY A 255 -16.10 -16.21 31.50
C GLY A 255 -15.52 -15.28 30.46
N ASP A 256 -14.26 -14.89 30.53
CA ASP A 256 -13.64 -14.05 29.54
C ASP A 256 -13.64 -14.72 28.16
N VAL A 257 -14.12 -13.98 27.15
CA VAL A 257 -14.04 -14.41 25.74
C VAL A 257 -12.80 -13.77 25.11
N ILE A 258 -11.90 -14.62 24.67
CA ILE A 258 -10.57 -14.23 24.23
C ILE A 258 -10.26 -14.78 22.83
N HIS A 259 -9.23 -14.21 22.20
CA HIS A 259 -8.62 -14.82 21.03
C HIS A 259 -7.38 -15.63 21.42
N VAL A 260 -7.21 -16.77 20.76
CA VAL A 260 -6.03 -17.62 20.89
C VAL A 260 -5.50 -18.02 19.53
N ARG A 261 -4.19 -18.25 19.44
CA ARG A 261 -3.54 -18.78 18.24
C ARG A 261 -2.70 -19.99 18.62
N ALA A 262 -2.84 -21.08 17.84
CA ALA A 262 -1.96 -22.23 17.95
C ALA A 262 -0.52 -21.82 17.60
N LEU A 263 0.43 -22.17 18.45
CA LEU A 263 1.85 -22.12 18.17
C LEU A 263 2.32 -23.53 17.82
N THR A 264 3.26 -23.59 16.88
CA THR A 264 3.91 -24.83 16.46
C THR A 264 5.37 -24.82 16.88
N ASP A 265 5.89 -26.02 17.14
CA ASP A 265 7.31 -26.23 17.39
C ASP A 265 8.14 -26.13 16.08
N ASN A 266 9.44 -26.39 16.20
CA ASN A 266 10.35 -26.37 15.04
C ASN A 266 10.08 -27.50 14.00
N ALA A 267 9.31 -28.52 14.36
CA ALA A 267 8.89 -29.60 13.49
C ALA A 267 7.55 -29.30 12.79
N GLY A 268 6.88 -28.22 13.17
CA GLY A 268 5.57 -27.83 12.67
C GLY A 268 4.40 -28.47 13.40
N GLU A 269 4.66 -29.22 14.49
CA GLU A 269 3.63 -29.84 15.33
C GLU A 269 3.08 -28.83 16.34
N PHE A 270 1.83 -29.02 16.76
CA PHE A 270 1.22 -28.16 17.77
C PHE A 270 2.05 -28.18 19.08
N ASP A 271 2.37 -26.97 19.56
CA ASP A 271 3.10 -26.77 20.82
C ASP A 271 2.15 -26.31 21.93
N ARG A 272 1.49 -25.16 21.75
CA ARG A 272 0.58 -24.57 22.76
C ARG A 272 -0.32 -23.49 22.18
N TRP A 273 -1.28 -23.05 22.98
CA TRP A 273 -2.15 -21.92 22.67
C TRP A 273 -1.56 -20.62 23.21
N SER A 274 -1.50 -19.61 22.38
CA SER A 274 -0.96 -18.31 22.77
C SER A 274 -2.07 -17.26 22.77
N LEU A 275 -2.16 -16.53 23.89
CA LEU A 275 -3.13 -15.47 24.09
C LEU A 275 -2.95 -14.34 23.08
N ARG A 276 -4.04 -13.84 22.50
CA ARG A 276 -4.09 -12.76 21.53
C ARG A 276 -5.13 -11.72 21.93
N GLN A 277 -4.92 -10.48 21.49
CA GLN A 277 -5.91 -9.41 21.56
C GLN A 277 -5.90 -8.59 20.27
N ILE A 278 -7.05 -8.00 19.91
CA ILE A 278 -7.11 -7.06 18.80
C ILE A 278 -6.34 -5.80 19.19
N PRO A 279 -5.37 -5.36 18.35
CA PRO A 279 -4.59 -4.16 18.61
C PRO A 279 -5.45 -2.90 18.72
N GLU A 280 -5.11 -2.01 19.64
CA GLU A 280 -5.71 -0.69 19.71
C GLU A 280 -5.17 0.21 18.58
N VAL A 281 -3.87 0.06 18.25
CA VAL A 281 -3.30 0.71 17.08
C VAL A 281 -3.95 0.15 15.82
N GLN A 282 -4.25 1.02 14.88
CA GLN A 282 -4.91 0.67 13.64
C GLN A 282 -4.10 1.16 12.45
N GLY A 283 -4.57 0.87 11.24
CA GLY A 283 -3.91 1.32 10.04
C GLY A 283 -4.74 1.04 8.80
N GLY A 284 -4.20 1.45 7.67
CA GLY A 284 -4.76 1.14 6.36
C GLY A 284 -3.67 0.69 5.40
N PHE A 285 -4.05 -0.17 4.48
CA PHE A 285 -3.23 -0.61 3.37
C PHE A 285 -4.05 -0.60 2.08
N MET A 286 -3.42 -0.22 0.98
CA MET A 286 -4.02 -0.26 -0.36
C MET A 286 -2.94 -0.57 -1.39
N ALA A 287 -3.29 -1.39 -2.37
CA ALA A 287 -2.45 -1.64 -3.55
C ALA A 287 -3.26 -1.51 -4.84
N MET A 288 -2.61 -0.99 -5.89
CA MET A 288 -3.26 -0.67 -7.15
C MET A 288 -2.30 -0.86 -8.33
N ASP A 289 -2.83 -1.30 -9.47
CA ASP A 289 -2.11 -1.31 -10.75
C ASP A 289 -1.89 0.14 -11.24
N VAL A 290 -0.62 0.50 -11.49
CA VAL A 290 -0.23 1.88 -11.83
C VAL A 290 -0.76 2.34 -13.19
N ASN A 291 -1.03 1.41 -14.10
CA ASN A 291 -1.45 1.71 -15.46
C ASN A 291 -2.96 1.70 -15.65
N THR A 292 -3.68 0.90 -14.87
CA THR A 292 -5.12 0.75 -15.05
C THR A 292 -5.93 1.44 -13.96
N GLY A 293 -5.35 1.68 -12.80
CA GLY A 293 -6.07 2.20 -11.64
C GLY A 293 -6.88 1.13 -10.89
N ARG A 294 -6.79 -0.14 -11.32
CA ARG A 294 -7.48 -1.24 -10.64
C ARG A 294 -6.90 -1.42 -9.24
N VAL A 295 -7.72 -1.22 -8.24
CA VAL A 295 -7.37 -1.53 -6.86
C VAL A 295 -7.38 -3.03 -6.70
N LEU A 296 -6.24 -3.60 -6.30
CA LEU A 296 -6.05 -5.05 -6.20
C LEU A 296 -6.29 -5.55 -4.78
N ALA A 297 -5.97 -4.73 -3.78
CA ALA A 297 -6.17 -5.04 -2.37
C ALA A 297 -6.47 -3.77 -1.56
N ILE A 298 -7.36 -3.89 -0.58
CA ILE A 298 -7.63 -2.88 0.46
C ILE A 298 -7.83 -3.56 1.81
N GLN A 299 -7.05 -3.12 2.79
CA GLN A 299 -7.25 -3.48 4.19
C GLN A 299 -7.40 -2.21 5.03
N GLY A 300 -8.56 -2.01 5.64
CA GLY A 300 -8.90 -0.77 6.35
C GLY A 300 -8.74 -0.85 7.87
N GLY A 301 -8.14 -1.91 8.41
CA GLY A 301 -7.94 -2.12 9.84
C GLY A 301 -7.54 -3.55 10.17
N PHE A 302 -7.48 -3.89 11.44
CA PHE A 302 -7.10 -5.24 11.88
C PHE A 302 -8.18 -6.28 11.60
N SER A 303 -9.43 -6.00 11.98
CA SER A 303 -10.60 -6.87 11.79
C SER A 303 -11.79 -6.04 11.31
N TYR A 304 -12.43 -6.50 10.24
CA TYR A 304 -13.64 -5.88 9.70
C TYR A 304 -14.85 -6.07 10.64
N GLN A 305 -14.95 -7.23 11.28
CA GLN A 305 -16.04 -7.52 12.23
C GLN A 305 -15.92 -6.69 13.51
N HIS A 306 -14.68 -6.37 13.94
CA HIS A 306 -14.46 -5.47 15.07
C HIS A 306 -14.77 -4.00 14.70
N SER A 307 -14.34 -3.56 13.52
CA SER A 307 -14.58 -2.20 13.03
C SER A 307 -14.66 -2.17 11.51
N SER A 308 -15.86 -1.89 10.98
CA SER A 308 -16.09 -1.74 9.53
C SER A 308 -15.57 -0.40 8.97
N PHE A 309 -15.04 0.50 9.81
CA PHE A 309 -14.47 1.76 9.38
C PHE A 309 -13.22 1.53 8.53
N ASN A 310 -13.33 1.80 7.22
CA ASN A 310 -12.24 1.58 6.28
C ASN A 310 -11.23 2.73 6.32
N ARG A 311 -10.15 2.54 7.04
CA ARG A 311 -9.13 3.59 7.24
C ARG A 311 -8.34 3.93 5.98
N ALA A 312 -8.35 3.08 4.97
CA ALA A 312 -7.70 3.39 3.70
C ALA A 312 -8.47 4.45 2.89
N THR A 313 -9.82 4.46 3.00
CA THR A 313 -10.69 5.31 2.18
C THR A 313 -11.42 6.40 2.98
N GLN A 314 -11.68 6.16 4.27
CA GLN A 314 -12.52 7.03 5.11
C GLN A 314 -11.72 7.87 6.11
N ALA A 315 -10.58 7.38 6.60
CA ALA A 315 -9.77 8.15 7.53
C ALA A 315 -8.96 9.20 6.80
N THR A 316 -9.10 10.46 7.20
CA THR A 316 -8.20 11.53 6.82
C THR A 316 -7.07 11.63 7.84
N ARG A 317 -5.83 11.64 7.37
CA ARG A 317 -4.63 11.67 8.19
C ARG A 317 -3.58 12.58 7.57
N GLN A 318 -2.72 13.13 8.38
CA GLN A 318 -1.58 13.90 7.90
C GLN A 318 -0.61 12.97 7.17
N PRO A 319 -0.35 13.17 5.86
CA PRO A 319 0.59 12.32 5.12
C PRO A 319 2.04 12.56 5.54
N GLY A 320 2.35 13.70 6.16
CA GLY A 320 3.71 14.06 6.52
C GLY A 320 4.62 14.02 5.29
N SER A 321 5.82 13.49 5.47
CA SER A 321 6.85 13.51 4.41
C SER A 321 6.52 12.71 3.14
N VAL A 322 5.43 11.92 3.08
CA VAL A 322 5.00 11.33 1.80
C VAL A 322 4.41 12.38 0.85
N PHE A 323 4.12 13.58 1.34
CA PHE A 323 3.71 14.71 0.50
C PHE A 323 4.88 15.37 -0.24
N LYS A 324 6.11 15.29 0.25
CA LYS A 324 7.28 15.99 -0.32
C LYS A 324 7.52 15.76 -1.82
N PRO A 325 7.35 14.55 -2.40
CA PRO A 325 7.54 14.36 -3.83
C PRO A 325 6.73 15.33 -4.70
N PHE A 326 5.56 15.79 -4.27
CA PHE A 326 4.74 16.77 -5.02
C PHE A 326 5.36 18.16 -5.00
N VAL A 327 6.00 18.56 -3.90
CA VAL A 327 6.76 19.82 -3.81
C VAL A 327 7.96 19.79 -4.75
N TYR A 328 8.70 18.70 -4.75
CA TYR A 328 9.88 18.54 -5.61
C TYR A 328 9.52 18.39 -7.09
N ALA A 329 8.41 17.70 -7.38
CA ALA A 329 7.88 17.62 -8.75
C ALA A 329 7.48 18.99 -9.29
N SER A 330 6.80 19.79 -8.46
CA SER A 330 6.43 21.16 -8.86
C SER A 330 7.66 22.04 -9.10
N ALA A 331 8.75 21.83 -8.37
CA ALA A 331 10.01 22.53 -8.60
C ALA A 331 10.64 22.14 -9.94
N LEU A 332 10.83 20.85 -10.18
CA LEU A 332 11.42 20.35 -11.43
C LEU A 332 10.62 20.81 -12.66
N ASP A 333 9.29 20.81 -12.59
CA ASP A 333 8.41 21.27 -13.66
C ASP A 333 8.40 22.80 -13.82
N SER A 334 8.85 23.52 -12.79
CA SER A 334 9.03 24.98 -12.80
C SER A 334 10.43 25.41 -13.26
N GLY A 335 11.27 24.48 -13.76
CA GLY A 335 12.58 24.77 -14.35
C GLY A 335 13.76 24.58 -13.40
N TYR A 336 13.56 24.05 -12.20
CA TYR A 336 14.68 23.62 -11.36
C TYR A 336 15.27 22.32 -11.90
N SER A 337 16.59 22.19 -11.83
CA SER A 337 17.26 20.97 -12.26
C SER A 337 17.49 20.01 -11.09
N PRO A 338 17.67 18.71 -11.35
CA PRO A 338 17.90 17.71 -10.29
C PRO A 338 19.11 18.00 -9.40
N ASN A 339 20.11 18.70 -9.91
CA ASN A 339 21.31 19.11 -9.17
C ASN A 339 21.22 20.51 -8.55
N THR A 340 20.04 21.16 -8.57
CA THR A 340 19.83 22.42 -7.84
C THR A 340 20.15 22.23 -6.37
N ILE A 341 20.96 23.11 -5.82
CA ILE A 341 21.37 23.09 -4.42
C ILE A 341 20.34 23.84 -3.56
N VAL A 342 19.89 23.22 -2.49
CA VAL A 342 19.05 23.84 -1.46
C VAL A 342 19.78 23.78 -0.14
N ILE A 343 19.76 24.88 0.61
CA ILE A 343 20.48 24.96 1.89
C ILE A 343 19.63 24.39 3.02
N ASP A 344 20.10 23.33 3.66
CA ASP A 344 19.53 22.77 4.87
C ASP A 344 20.05 23.50 6.11
N ALA A 345 19.39 24.60 6.47
CA ALA A 345 19.73 25.48 7.58
C ALA A 345 18.46 26.02 8.27
N PRO A 346 18.54 26.55 9.48
CA PRO A 346 17.37 27.09 10.19
C PRO A 346 16.59 28.10 9.34
N ILE A 347 15.29 28.12 9.52
CA ILE A 347 14.36 29.05 8.89
C ILE A 347 13.32 29.50 9.91
N GLU A 348 12.98 30.76 9.88
CA GLU A 348 11.86 31.34 10.62
C GLU A 348 10.83 31.88 9.64
N VAL A 349 9.58 31.51 9.85
CA VAL A 349 8.45 31.92 9.03
C VAL A 349 7.45 32.65 9.92
N ASP A 350 7.16 33.91 9.58
CA ASP A 350 6.06 34.64 10.20
C ASP A 350 4.74 34.12 9.61
N THR A 351 3.91 33.54 10.45
CA THR A 351 2.60 32.99 10.07
C THR A 351 1.46 33.99 10.29
N GLY A 352 1.77 35.19 10.80
CA GLY A 352 0.76 36.15 11.23
C GLY A 352 0.17 35.86 12.62
N GLU A 353 0.28 34.63 13.10
CA GLU A 353 -0.11 34.19 14.46
C GLU A 353 1.12 33.97 15.36
N GLY A 354 2.31 33.94 14.78
CA GLY A 354 3.57 33.74 15.48
C GLY A 354 4.68 33.29 14.53
N ILE A 355 5.86 33.09 15.09
CA ILE A 355 7.02 32.62 14.33
C ILE A 355 7.07 31.09 14.35
N TRP A 356 6.93 30.49 13.18
CA TRP A 356 7.11 29.05 12.98
C TRP A 356 8.58 28.73 12.67
N ARG A 357 9.14 27.78 13.44
CA ARG A 357 10.53 27.31 13.31
C ARG A 357 10.55 25.83 13.03
N PRO A 358 10.45 25.38 11.78
CA PRO A 358 10.56 23.96 11.44
C PRO A 358 11.98 23.46 11.74
N THR A 359 12.07 22.16 12.04
CA THR A 359 13.33 21.44 12.22
C THR A 359 13.33 20.15 11.39
N ASN A 360 14.50 19.61 11.11
CA ASN A 360 14.63 18.23 10.63
C ASN A 360 14.26 17.24 11.74
N ALA A 361 13.89 16.01 11.39
CA ALA A 361 13.56 14.96 12.37
C ALA A 361 14.74 14.64 13.30
N SER A 362 15.98 14.83 12.85
CA SER A 362 17.21 14.70 13.64
C SER A 362 17.48 15.88 14.59
N ASN A 363 16.78 17.00 14.43
CA ASN A 363 17.10 18.31 15.00
C ASN A 363 18.49 18.86 14.60
N GLU A 364 19.03 18.37 13.49
CA GLU A 364 20.32 18.78 12.93
C GLU A 364 20.14 19.53 11.60
N PHE A 365 21.17 20.27 11.19
CA PHE A 365 21.23 21.00 9.95
C PHE A 365 22.44 20.51 9.16
N TYR A 366 22.30 20.37 7.84
CA TYR A 366 23.28 19.65 7.02
C TYR A 366 23.90 20.51 5.91
N GLY A 367 23.51 21.78 5.82
CA GLY A 367 24.06 22.73 4.85
C GLY A 367 23.58 22.49 3.41
N PRO A 368 24.35 22.94 2.42
CA PRO A 368 23.98 22.83 1.00
C PRO A 368 23.92 21.37 0.54
N ALA A 369 22.85 21.01 -0.16
CA ALA A 369 22.72 19.67 -0.75
C ALA A 369 21.81 19.71 -2.00
N PRO A 370 22.02 18.80 -2.99
CA PRO A 370 21.17 18.68 -4.15
C PRO A 370 19.73 18.27 -3.79
N LEU A 371 18.77 18.59 -4.67
CA LEU A 371 17.35 18.21 -4.51
C LEU A 371 17.18 16.74 -4.13
N ARG A 372 17.93 15.84 -4.77
CA ARG A 372 17.92 14.42 -4.48
C ARG A 372 18.09 14.09 -3.00
N THR A 373 19.06 14.72 -2.34
CA THR A 373 19.33 14.51 -0.91
C THR A 373 18.13 14.88 -0.03
N GLY A 374 17.42 15.95 -0.38
CA GLY A 374 16.21 16.38 0.32
C GLY A 374 15.11 15.32 0.30
N ILE A 375 14.92 14.63 -0.81
CA ILE A 375 13.96 13.50 -0.94
C ILE A 375 14.50 12.25 -0.24
N GLU A 376 15.75 11.85 -0.52
CA GLU A 376 16.33 10.60 -0.01
C GLU A 376 16.43 10.59 1.50
N GLN A 377 16.84 11.70 2.11
CA GLN A 377 16.99 11.88 3.55
C GLN A 377 15.79 12.54 4.20
N SER A 378 14.76 12.86 3.42
CA SER A 378 13.52 13.47 3.91
C SER A 378 13.72 14.78 4.67
N ARG A 379 14.62 15.66 4.19
CA ARG A 379 14.98 16.94 4.84
C ARG A 379 13.81 17.91 4.84
N ASN A 380 13.41 18.38 6.03
CA ASN A 380 12.28 19.29 6.19
C ASN A 380 12.63 20.69 5.70
N LEU A 381 13.80 21.21 6.10
CA LEU A 381 14.18 22.59 5.84
C LEU A 381 14.44 22.83 4.35
N MET A 382 15.04 21.86 3.66
CA MET A 382 15.16 21.92 2.19
C MET A 382 13.80 22.02 1.52
N THR A 383 12.83 21.21 1.99
CA THR A 383 11.46 21.20 1.44
C THR A 383 10.74 22.53 1.68
N VAL A 384 10.84 23.09 2.88
CA VAL A 384 10.21 24.37 3.23
C VAL A 384 10.80 25.52 2.39
N ARG A 385 12.14 25.58 2.23
CA ARG A 385 12.79 26.58 1.37
C ARG A 385 12.37 26.46 -0.08
N LEU A 386 12.34 25.23 -0.60
CA LEU A 386 11.89 24.98 -1.96
C LEU A 386 10.46 25.45 -2.18
N ALA A 387 9.55 25.12 -1.23
CA ALA A 387 8.16 25.56 -1.29
C ALA A 387 7.99 27.05 -1.13
N GLN A 388 8.84 27.71 -0.34
CA GLN A 388 8.85 29.16 -0.17
C GLN A 388 9.30 29.88 -1.46
N ASP A 389 10.32 29.32 -2.11
CA ASP A 389 10.87 29.88 -3.35
C ASP A 389 9.89 29.72 -4.53
N LEU A 390 9.20 28.59 -4.61
CA LEU A 390 8.17 28.29 -5.61
C LEU A 390 6.86 29.06 -5.41
N GLY A 391 6.56 29.42 -4.16
CA GLY A 391 5.23 29.84 -3.71
C GLY A 391 4.29 28.65 -3.48
N MET A 392 3.63 28.62 -2.31
CA MET A 392 2.73 27.54 -1.92
C MET A 392 1.50 27.40 -2.82
N GLU A 393 1.07 28.46 -3.51
CA GLU A 393 -0.01 28.39 -4.51
C GLU A 393 0.36 27.48 -5.70
N THR A 394 1.65 27.44 -6.07
CA THR A 394 2.14 26.53 -7.11
C THR A 394 2.10 25.08 -6.62
N VAL A 395 2.56 24.84 -5.40
CA VAL A 395 2.52 23.53 -4.76
C VAL A 395 1.06 23.05 -4.59
N ALA A 396 0.15 23.95 -4.19
CA ALA A 396 -1.27 23.65 -4.03
C ALA A 396 -1.91 23.17 -5.33
N ARG A 397 -1.73 23.94 -6.42
CA ARG A 397 -2.23 23.57 -7.76
C ARG A 397 -1.69 22.21 -8.22
N TYR A 398 -0.44 21.88 -7.86
CA TYR A 398 0.13 20.56 -8.14
C TYR A 398 -0.58 19.44 -7.36
N ALA A 399 -0.74 19.61 -6.06
CA ALA A 399 -1.40 18.65 -5.20
C ALA A 399 -2.86 18.39 -5.61
N GLU A 400 -3.57 19.44 -6.01
CA GLU A 400 -4.94 19.38 -6.54
C GLU A 400 -4.97 18.68 -7.89
N ARG A 401 -4.05 19.01 -8.78
CA ARG A 401 -3.92 18.35 -10.10
C ARG A 401 -3.63 16.85 -9.98
N PHE A 402 -2.90 16.41 -8.96
CA PHE A 402 -2.69 15.00 -8.65
C PHE A 402 -3.87 14.35 -7.88
N GLY A 403 -4.87 15.13 -7.48
CA GLY A 403 -6.03 14.64 -6.73
C GLY A 403 -5.73 14.30 -5.26
N VAL A 404 -4.58 14.75 -4.73
CA VAL A 404 -4.22 14.55 -3.31
C VAL A 404 -5.18 15.34 -2.42
N TYR A 405 -5.54 16.54 -2.83
CA TYR A 405 -6.51 17.43 -2.18
C TYR A 405 -7.48 18.01 -3.21
N ASP A 406 -8.66 18.38 -2.77
CA ASP A 406 -9.59 19.20 -3.56
C ASP A 406 -9.26 20.70 -3.41
N ASP A 407 -8.73 21.09 -2.25
CA ASP A 407 -8.31 22.44 -1.90
C ASP A 407 -7.18 22.35 -0.86
N LEU A 408 -5.96 22.60 -1.28
CA LEU A 408 -4.80 22.68 -0.39
C LEU A 408 -4.57 24.11 0.06
N GLN A 409 -4.70 24.37 1.35
CA GLN A 409 -4.42 25.69 1.90
C GLN A 409 -2.94 26.04 1.73
N PRO A 410 -2.60 27.25 1.21
CA PRO A 410 -1.24 27.61 0.83
C PRO A 410 -0.35 28.01 2.02
N TYR A 411 -0.46 27.28 3.14
CA TYR A 411 0.42 27.46 4.28
C TYR A 411 1.72 26.67 4.08
N LEU A 412 2.87 27.26 4.39
CA LEU A 412 4.18 26.60 4.25
C LEU A 412 4.28 25.27 5.01
N ALA A 413 3.59 25.13 6.13
CA ALA A 413 3.53 23.86 6.88
C ALA A 413 2.95 22.72 6.02
N ASN A 414 2.08 23.01 5.07
CA ASN A 414 1.50 22.01 4.17
C ASN A 414 2.51 21.44 3.17
N SER A 415 3.65 22.11 2.95
CA SER A 415 4.77 21.52 2.19
C SER A 415 5.35 20.28 2.85
N LEU A 416 5.15 20.14 4.17
CA LEU A 416 5.56 18.98 4.96
C LEU A 416 4.42 17.97 5.17
N GLY A 417 3.26 18.17 4.51
CA GLY A 417 2.09 17.30 4.62
C GLY A 417 1.32 17.47 5.92
N ALA A 418 1.12 18.72 6.37
CA ALA A 418 0.36 19.00 7.59
C ALA A 418 -1.17 18.91 7.38
N GLN A 419 -1.68 19.20 6.17
CA GLN A 419 -3.10 19.02 5.86
C GLN A 419 -3.41 17.54 5.67
N GLU A 420 -4.57 17.10 6.18
CA GLU A 420 -4.98 15.70 6.13
C GLU A 420 -5.52 15.29 4.76
N THR A 421 -5.28 14.04 4.40
CA THR A 421 -5.83 13.37 3.21
C THR A 421 -6.01 11.87 3.48
N THR A 422 -6.54 11.12 2.53
CA THR A 422 -6.73 9.67 2.64
C THR A 422 -5.56 8.90 2.01
N LEU A 423 -5.32 7.67 2.51
CA LEU A 423 -4.37 6.75 1.88
C LEU A 423 -4.73 6.49 0.41
N TYR A 424 -6.01 6.34 0.13
CA TYR A 424 -6.56 6.14 -1.21
C TYR A 424 -6.09 7.21 -2.21
N ARG A 425 -6.15 8.49 -1.84
CA ARG A 425 -5.72 9.61 -2.67
C ARG A 425 -4.20 9.65 -2.87
N ILE A 426 -3.45 9.38 -1.81
CA ILE A 426 -1.98 9.36 -1.88
C ILE A 426 -1.49 8.23 -2.78
N VAL A 427 -2.03 7.01 -2.64
CA VAL A 427 -1.65 5.87 -3.48
C VAL A 427 -1.97 6.14 -4.96
N ALA A 428 -3.14 6.70 -5.25
CA ALA A 428 -3.52 7.12 -6.61
C ALA A 428 -2.55 8.14 -7.21
N ALA A 429 -2.16 9.14 -6.41
CA ALA A 429 -1.22 10.17 -6.85
C ALA A 429 0.19 9.62 -7.11
N TYR A 430 0.65 8.67 -6.30
CA TYR A 430 1.95 8.01 -6.52
C TYR A 430 1.97 7.13 -7.77
N ALA A 431 0.84 6.53 -8.15
CA ALA A 431 0.73 5.80 -9.42
C ALA A 431 1.07 6.68 -10.63
N MET A 432 0.74 7.97 -10.56
CA MET A 432 1.03 8.93 -11.64
C MET A 432 2.54 9.20 -11.80
N PHE A 433 3.35 9.06 -10.76
CA PHE A 433 4.81 9.06 -10.92
C PHE A 433 5.30 7.77 -11.57
N ALA A 434 4.72 6.63 -11.20
CA ALA A 434 5.15 5.32 -11.67
C ALA A 434 4.84 5.09 -13.17
N ASN A 435 3.74 5.66 -13.68
CA ASN A 435 3.26 5.46 -15.05
C ASN A 435 3.71 6.54 -16.05
N GLY A 436 4.67 7.39 -15.69
CA GLY A 436 5.17 8.46 -16.56
C GLY A 436 4.31 9.72 -16.58
N GLY A 437 3.49 9.94 -15.57
CA GLY A 437 2.74 11.17 -15.36
C GLY A 437 1.33 11.21 -15.94
N GLU A 438 0.79 10.08 -16.39
CA GLU A 438 -0.61 10.00 -16.84
C GLU A 438 -1.59 9.93 -15.67
N ARG A 439 -2.73 10.62 -15.78
CA ARG A 439 -3.81 10.52 -14.80
C ARG A 439 -4.33 9.09 -14.72
N VAL A 440 -4.42 8.58 -13.53
CA VAL A 440 -5.05 7.30 -13.25
C VAL A 440 -6.00 7.45 -12.06
N GLU A 441 -7.22 6.97 -12.23
CA GLU A 441 -8.23 7.01 -11.18
C GLU A 441 -8.39 5.61 -10.58
N PRO A 442 -8.31 5.48 -9.25
CA PRO A 442 -8.50 4.19 -8.63
C PRO A 442 -9.94 3.71 -8.75
N THR A 443 -10.10 2.44 -9.08
CA THR A 443 -11.40 1.78 -9.13
C THR A 443 -11.37 0.44 -8.41
N LEU A 444 -12.46 0.12 -7.70
CA LEU A 444 -12.70 -1.20 -7.13
C LEU A 444 -13.59 -2.06 -8.04
N VAL A 445 -14.12 -1.47 -9.11
CA VAL A 445 -15.07 -2.11 -10.01
C VAL A 445 -14.60 -2.02 -11.45
N ASP A 446 -14.40 -3.16 -12.09
CA ASP A 446 -14.10 -3.25 -13.51
C ASP A 446 -15.33 -2.95 -14.37
N ARG A 447 -16.47 -3.55 -13.96
CA ARG A 447 -17.69 -3.53 -14.75
C ARG A 447 -18.91 -3.72 -13.88
N VAL A 448 -19.99 -3.02 -14.22
CA VAL A 448 -21.34 -3.26 -13.69
C VAL A 448 -22.27 -3.62 -14.86
N GLN A 449 -23.04 -4.67 -14.69
CA GLN A 449 -24.07 -5.09 -15.62
C GLN A 449 -25.42 -5.05 -14.93
N ASP A 450 -26.47 -4.68 -15.71
CA ASP A 450 -27.85 -4.74 -15.24
C ASP A 450 -28.38 -6.19 -15.21
N ARG A 451 -29.61 -6.37 -14.73
CA ARG A 451 -30.28 -7.68 -14.68
C ARG A 451 -30.49 -8.35 -16.06
N PHE A 452 -30.34 -7.59 -17.15
CA PHE A 452 -30.47 -8.10 -18.50
C PHE A 452 -29.09 -8.43 -19.13
N GLY A 453 -27.99 -8.14 -18.39
CA GLY A 453 -26.63 -8.37 -18.81
C GLY A 453 -26.03 -7.24 -19.64
N ASN A 454 -26.73 -6.11 -19.79
CA ASN A 454 -26.15 -4.94 -20.46
C ASN A 454 -25.09 -4.31 -19.57
N THR A 455 -23.94 -3.98 -20.13
CA THR A 455 -22.89 -3.26 -19.41
C THR A 455 -23.30 -1.79 -19.27
N ILE A 456 -23.55 -1.36 -18.02
CA ILE A 456 -23.92 0.02 -17.67
C ILE A 456 -22.73 0.84 -17.17
N TYR A 457 -21.67 0.17 -16.74
CA TYR A 457 -20.41 0.80 -16.35
C TYR A 457 -19.24 -0.10 -16.73
N ARG A 458 -18.19 0.52 -17.28
CA ARG A 458 -16.89 -0.09 -17.55
C ARG A 458 -15.79 0.91 -17.26
N HIS A 459 -14.81 0.49 -16.45
CA HIS A 459 -13.72 1.38 -16.05
C HIS A 459 -12.72 1.63 -17.18
N ASP A 460 -12.20 0.59 -17.82
CA ASP A 460 -11.18 0.72 -18.87
C ASP A 460 -11.82 1.19 -20.19
N GLN A 461 -11.54 2.46 -20.54
CA GLN A 461 -12.03 3.11 -21.75
C GLN A 461 -10.92 3.32 -22.78
N ARG A 462 -9.74 2.73 -22.58
CA ARG A 462 -8.64 2.82 -23.56
C ARG A 462 -9.05 2.18 -24.88
N ILE A 463 -8.59 2.76 -25.97
CA ILE A 463 -8.95 2.33 -27.32
C ILE A 463 -7.87 1.39 -27.84
N CYS A 464 -8.24 0.16 -28.13
CA CYS A 464 -7.40 -0.76 -28.88
C CYS A 464 -7.63 -0.53 -30.38
N GLN A 465 -6.65 0.06 -31.07
CA GLN A 465 -6.77 0.34 -32.52
C GLN A 465 -6.67 -0.91 -33.36
N ASP A 466 -5.92 -1.90 -32.91
CA ASP A 466 -5.56 -3.08 -33.69
C ASP A 466 -6.33 -4.35 -33.26
N CYS A 467 -7.18 -4.27 -32.22
CA CYS A 467 -7.93 -5.42 -31.70
C CYS A 467 -9.03 -5.93 -32.65
N LEU A 468 -9.42 -5.13 -33.64
CA LEU A 468 -10.40 -5.51 -34.65
C LEU A 468 -9.76 -6.08 -35.93
N LEU A 469 -8.43 -6.10 -36.02
CA LEU A 469 -7.73 -6.71 -37.15
C LEU A 469 -7.85 -8.24 -37.08
N ALA A 470 -8.05 -8.88 -38.23
CA ALA A 470 -8.17 -10.33 -38.31
C ALA A 470 -6.87 -11.06 -37.90
N SER A 471 -5.72 -10.41 -38.06
CA SER A 471 -4.42 -10.88 -37.61
C SER A 471 -3.49 -9.70 -37.42
N LEU A 472 -2.58 -9.82 -36.45
CA LEU A 472 -1.45 -8.92 -36.24
C LEU A 472 -0.20 -9.53 -36.87
N GLU A 473 0.75 -8.70 -37.26
CA GLU A 473 2.06 -9.19 -37.67
C GLU A 473 2.74 -9.98 -36.54
N PRO A 474 3.43 -11.09 -36.85
CA PRO A 474 4.09 -11.87 -35.79
C PRO A 474 5.04 -11.03 -34.96
N GLY A 475 4.89 -11.09 -33.65
CA GLY A 475 5.72 -10.34 -32.71
C GLY A 475 5.21 -8.93 -32.38
N HIS A 476 4.10 -8.47 -32.98
CA HIS A 476 3.49 -7.18 -32.64
C HIS A 476 2.31 -7.36 -31.68
N ALA A 477 2.34 -6.62 -30.58
CA ALA A 477 1.20 -6.52 -29.67
C ALA A 477 0.17 -5.50 -30.21
N PRO A 478 -1.12 -5.65 -29.89
CA PRO A 478 -2.14 -4.67 -30.26
C PRO A 478 -1.79 -3.28 -29.69
N ARG A 479 -1.96 -2.25 -30.49
CA ARG A 479 -1.70 -0.88 -30.09
C ARG A 479 -2.86 -0.33 -29.27
N ILE A 480 -2.63 -0.15 -27.98
CA ILE A 480 -3.57 0.49 -27.06
C ILE A 480 -3.20 1.97 -26.97
N VAL A 481 -4.17 2.83 -27.32
CA VAL A 481 -3.99 4.27 -27.20
C VAL A 481 -4.60 4.74 -25.88
N SER A 482 -3.76 5.36 -25.07
CA SER A 482 -4.21 6.06 -23.86
C SER A 482 -4.91 7.37 -24.26
N ASN A 483 -6.08 7.61 -23.71
CA ASN A 483 -6.81 8.88 -23.81
C ASN A 483 -6.73 9.69 -22.50
N ARG A 484 -5.79 9.34 -21.64
CA ARG A 484 -5.63 9.95 -20.31
C ARG A 484 -4.95 11.31 -20.41
N GLU A 485 -5.28 12.16 -19.46
CA GLU A 485 -4.64 13.45 -19.26
C GLU A 485 -3.20 13.27 -18.78
N GLN A 486 -2.25 14.00 -19.36
CA GLN A 486 -0.90 14.11 -18.82
C GLN A 486 -0.91 15.09 -17.66
N VAL A 487 -0.74 14.60 -16.44
CA VAL A 487 -0.77 15.39 -15.20
C VAL A 487 0.55 16.09 -14.96
N ILE A 488 1.66 15.43 -15.28
CA ILE A 488 3.02 15.93 -15.12
C ILE A 488 3.86 15.49 -16.31
N ASP A 489 4.83 16.28 -16.68
CA ASP A 489 5.77 15.94 -17.74
C ASP A 489 6.47 14.59 -17.47
N PRO A 490 6.60 13.69 -18.44
CA PRO A 490 7.20 12.37 -18.26
C PRO A 490 8.64 12.41 -17.71
N ILE A 491 9.43 13.43 -18.09
CA ILE A 491 10.81 13.60 -17.60
C ILE A 491 10.79 13.95 -16.12
N THR A 492 9.92 14.86 -15.71
CA THR A 492 9.75 15.21 -14.29
C THR A 492 9.28 13.99 -13.47
N ALA A 493 8.31 13.21 -13.99
CA ALA A 493 7.86 11.97 -13.34
C ALA A 493 9.02 10.98 -13.15
N TYR A 494 9.87 10.83 -14.18
CA TYR A 494 11.04 9.96 -14.11
C TYR A 494 12.10 10.46 -13.13
N GLN A 495 12.39 11.77 -13.11
CA GLN A 495 13.34 12.39 -12.18
C GLN A 495 12.92 12.17 -10.73
N ILE A 496 11.62 12.38 -10.41
CA ILE A 496 11.07 12.10 -9.07
C ILE A 496 11.15 10.60 -8.75
N THR A 497 10.80 9.73 -9.69
CA THR A 497 10.92 8.27 -9.52
C THR A 497 12.37 7.87 -9.23
N SER A 498 13.34 8.44 -9.95
CA SER A 498 14.77 8.22 -9.71
C SER A 498 15.21 8.66 -8.32
N MET A 499 14.75 9.84 -7.85
CA MET A 499 15.03 10.31 -6.48
C MET A 499 14.38 9.39 -5.43
N MET A 500 13.15 8.94 -5.66
CA MET A 500 12.46 8.00 -4.76
C MET A 500 13.06 6.59 -4.76
N ARG A 501 13.70 6.15 -5.85
CA ARG A 501 14.56 4.94 -5.83
C ARG A 501 15.71 5.12 -4.83
N GLY A 502 16.31 6.29 -4.78
CA GLY A 502 17.35 6.64 -3.81
C GLY A 502 16.88 6.55 -2.35
N VAL A 503 15.62 6.86 -2.04
CA VAL A 503 15.04 6.66 -0.69
C VAL A 503 15.12 5.19 -0.26
N VAL A 504 14.86 4.27 -1.20
CA VAL A 504 14.88 2.82 -0.95
C VAL A 504 16.31 2.27 -0.96
N GLN A 505 17.19 2.77 -1.82
CA GLN A 505 18.55 2.23 -1.97
C GLN A 505 19.50 2.67 -0.87
N ARG A 506 19.41 3.94 -0.41
CA ARG A 506 20.38 4.57 0.51
C ARG A 506 19.77 5.60 1.47
N GLY A 507 18.47 5.87 1.34
CA GLY A 507 17.74 6.83 2.15
C GLY A 507 16.98 6.20 3.31
N THR A 508 15.87 6.86 3.68
CA THR A 508 15.08 6.54 4.90
C THR A 508 14.38 5.19 4.88
N ALA A 509 14.31 4.50 3.73
CA ALA A 509 13.72 3.15 3.60
C ALA A 509 14.77 2.06 3.29
N ALA A 510 16.08 2.39 3.23
CA ALA A 510 17.12 1.45 2.86
C ALA A 510 17.19 0.24 3.81
N GLY A 511 17.09 0.48 5.11
CA GLY A 511 17.15 -0.56 6.15
C GLY A 511 15.96 -1.52 6.16
N SER A 512 14.85 -1.18 5.54
CA SER A 512 13.63 -2.00 5.48
C SER A 512 13.35 -2.49 4.06
N VAL A 513 12.79 -1.64 3.22
CA VAL A 513 12.41 -2.00 1.84
C VAL A 513 13.64 -2.30 0.98
N GLY A 514 14.73 -1.51 1.13
CA GLY A 514 15.98 -1.72 0.39
C GLY A 514 16.62 -3.08 0.69
N ASN A 515 16.62 -3.48 1.96
CA ASN A 515 17.20 -4.75 2.41
C ASN A 515 16.21 -5.94 2.31
N ALA A 516 15.00 -5.73 1.82
CA ALA A 516 13.99 -6.79 1.73
C ALA A 516 14.28 -7.84 0.64
N GLY A 517 15.23 -7.57 -0.27
CA GLY A 517 15.61 -8.53 -1.33
C GLY A 517 14.52 -8.74 -2.38
N LEU A 518 13.79 -7.69 -2.76
CA LEU A 518 12.69 -7.78 -3.73
C LEU A 518 13.16 -8.07 -5.17
N GLY A 519 14.45 -7.92 -5.48
CA GLY A 519 15.05 -8.30 -6.77
C GLY A 519 14.69 -7.40 -7.96
N VAL A 520 13.89 -6.36 -7.74
CA VAL A 520 13.42 -5.41 -8.77
C VAL A 520 13.58 -3.98 -8.31
N PRO A 521 13.60 -3.00 -9.23
CA PRO A 521 13.62 -1.59 -8.87
C PRO A 521 12.34 -1.17 -8.13
N VAL A 522 12.53 -0.56 -6.96
CA VAL A 522 11.44 0.00 -6.15
C VAL A 522 11.74 1.47 -5.87
N ALA A 523 10.74 2.31 -6.04
CA ALA A 523 10.74 3.70 -5.62
C ALA A 523 9.72 3.92 -4.51
N GLY A 524 9.95 4.85 -3.59
CA GLY A 524 8.99 5.10 -2.53
C GLY A 524 9.40 6.21 -1.59
N LYS A 525 8.54 6.52 -0.63
CA LYS A 525 8.76 7.58 0.35
C LYS A 525 8.20 7.19 1.70
N THR A 526 8.99 7.43 2.74
CA THR A 526 8.57 7.33 4.14
C THR A 526 7.85 8.60 4.58
N GLY A 527 6.86 8.44 5.44
CA GLY A 527 6.20 9.53 6.16
C GLY A 527 6.24 9.29 7.67
N THR A 528 6.42 10.35 8.41
CA THR A 528 6.28 10.37 9.87
C THR A 528 5.79 11.76 10.22
N THR A 529 4.67 11.84 10.92
CA THR A 529 4.12 13.10 11.41
C THR A 529 4.82 13.54 12.69
N ASN A 530 4.57 14.78 13.10
CA ASN A 530 5.08 15.28 14.36
C ASN A 530 4.69 14.34 15.53
N ASP A 531 5.59 14.10 16.45
CA ASP A 531 5.44 13.19 17.59
C ASP A 531 5.16 11.73 17.19
N ALA A 532 5.43 11.35 15.92
CA ALA A 532 5.12 10.03 15.37
C ALA A 532 3.68 9.59 15.68
N ARG A 533 2.69 10.45 15.41
CA ARG A 533 1.26 10.10 15.58
C ARG A 533 0.78 9.17 14.48
N ASP A 534 1.23 9.42 13.25
CA ASP A 534 0.99 8.57 12.10
C ASP A 534 2.31 8.31 11.39
N VAL A 535 2.50 7.08 10.96
CA VAL A 535 3.66 6.64 10.17
C VAL A 535 3.19 6.05 8.86
N TRP A 536 3.91 6.38 7.78
CA TRP A 536 3.53 6.03 6.41
C TRP A 536 4.70 5.43 5.63
N PHE A 537 4.38 4.57 4.70
CA PHE A 537 5.22 4.26 3.56
C PHE A 537 4.36 4.10 2.32
N VAL A 538 4.73 4.78 1.24
CA VAL A 538 4.12 4.60 -0.07
C VAL A 538 5.22 4.36 -1.08
N GLY A 539 5.10 3.29 -1.85
CA GLY A 539 6.11 2.91 -2.83
C GLY A 539 5.50 2.18 -4.02
N PHE A 540 6.31 2.01 -5.05
CA PHE A 540 5.86 1.42 -6.29
C PHE A 540 6.99 0.76 -7.07
N THR A 541 6.61 -0.19 -7.94
CA THR A 541 7.35 -0.68 -9.09
C THR A 541 6.79 -0.04 -10.36
N ASN A 542 7.23 -0.47 -11.53
CA ASN A 542 6.62 -0.04 -12.79
C ASN A 542 5.22 -0.66 -13.07
N THR A 543 4.73 -1.56 -12.21
CA THR A 543 3.45 -2.27 -12.36
C THR A 543 2.47 -1.97 -11.23
N ILE A 544 2.92 -1.97 -10.00
CA ILE A 544 2.08 -1.86 -8.79
C ILE A 544 2.57 -0.72 -7.89
N VAL A 545 1.63 0.07 -7.38
CA VAL A 545 1.80 1.00 -6.27
C VAL A 545 1.09 0.46 -5.04
N ALA A 546 1.73 0.57 -3.87
CA ALA A 546 1.11 0.22 -2.61
C ALA A 546 1.47 1.23 -1.51
N GLY A 547 0.55 1.41 -0.59
CA GLY A 547 0.71 2.32 0.54
C GLY A 547 0.19 1.73 1.83
N CYS A 548 0.85 2.09 2.91
CA CYS A 548 0.49 1.74 4.28
C CYS A 548 0.58 2.98 5.16
N TYR A 549 -0.37 3.12 6.08
CA TYR A 549 -0.18 3.96 7.25
C TYR A 549 -0.61 3.23 8.52
N ILE A 550 -0.01 3.59 9.64
CA ILE A 550 -0.32 3.07 10.98
C ILE A 550 -0.38 4.24 11.95
N GLY A 551 -1.43 4.26 12.81
CA GLY A 551 -1.69 5.26 13.82
C GLY A 551 -2.86 4.85 14.72
N PHE A 552 -3.11 5.61 15.78
CA PHE A 552 -4.31 5.41 16.60
C PHE A 552 -5.49 6.18 16.02
N ASP A 553 -6.72 5.67 16.15
CA ASP A 553 -7.92 6.36 15.70
C ASP A 553 -8.07 7.73 16.38
N ASN A 554 -7.80 7.81 17.68
CA ASN A 554 -7.58 9.06 18.39
C ASN A 554 -6.09 9.42 18.33
N PRO A 555 -5.67 10.42 17.53
CA PRO A 555 -4.26 10.69 17.26
C PRO A 555 -3.43 10.93 18.53
N ARG A 556 -2.49 10.05 18.80
CA ARG A 556 -1.50 10.14 19.86
C ARG A 556 -0.19 9.52 19.41
N THR A 557 0.89 9.80 20.12
CA THR A 557 2.21 9.31 19.74
C THR A 557 2.29 7.78 19.74
N LEU A 558 2.88 7.23 18.69
CA LEU A 558 3.26 5.81 18.61
C LEU A 558 4.51 5.50 19.45
N GLY A 559 5.22 6.53 19.91
CA GLY A 559 6.37 6.44 20.79
C GLY A 559 7.71 6.61 20.08
N ARG A 560 8.78 6.66 20.90
CA ARG A 560 10.14 6.89 20.40
C ARG A 560 10.61 5.73 19.52
N GLY A 561 11.31 6.04 18.44
CA GLY A 561 11.89 5.06 17.52
C GLY A 561 10.91 4.45 16.54
N VAL A 562 9.64 4.89 16.52
CA VAL A 562 8.64 4.48 15.53
C VAL A 562 8.57 5.48 14.40
N TYR A 563 8.84 5.04 13.17
CA TYR A 563 8.80 5.86 11.96
C TYR A 563 8.42 5.02 10.74
N GLY A 564 8.01 5.67 9.66
CA GLY A 564 7.45 5.00 8.48
C GLY A 564 8.34 3.91 7.89
N GLY A 565 9.65 4.14 7.89
CA GLY A 565 10.62 3.16 7.36
C GLY A 565 10.63 1.83 8.12
N ASN A 566 10.56 1.85 9.45
CA ASN A 566 10.64 0.61 10.24
C ASN A 566 9.29 -0.01 10.60
N THR A 567 8.18 0.67 10.33
CA THR A 567 6.84 0.20 10.69
C THR A 567 6.02 -0.15 9.44
N CYS A 568 5.78 0.80 8.53
CA CYS A 568 5.05 0.59 7.27
C CYS A 568 5.94 0.02 6.15
N GLY A 569 7.25 0.30 6.15
CA GLY A 569 8.19 -0.26 5.16
C GLY A 569 8.18 -1.79 5.11
N PRO A 570 8.25 -2.51 6.24
CA PRO A 570 8.13 -3.96 6.26
C PRO A 570 6.78 -4.49 5.75
N VAL A 571 5.65 -3.80 6.04
CA VAL A 571 4.32 -4.17 5.51
C VAL A 571 4.31 -4.11 3.98
N PHE A 572 4.83 -3.01 3.43
CA PHE A 572 4.98 -2.86 1.99
C PHE A 572 5.87 -3.95 1.39
N ALA A 573 7.02 -4.21 1.98
CA ALA A 573 7.98 -5.19 1.46
C ALA A 573 7.45 -6.63 1.49
N GLU A 574 6.71 -7.00 2.55
CA GLU A 574 6.06 -8.30 2.67
C GLU A 574 5.00 -8.50 1.57
N PHE A 575 4.12 -7.52 1.39
CA PHE A 575 3.11 -7.54 0.35
C PHE A 575 3.72 -7.57 -1.06
N MET A 576 4.71 -6.70 -1.33
CA MET A 576 5.31 -6.58 -2.67
C MET A 576 6.04 -7.85 -3.11
N ARG A 577 6.49 -8.71 -2.20
CA ARG A 577 7.11 -9.99 -2.57
C ARG A 577 6.11 -10.87 -3.33
N GLU A 578 4.88 -11.01 -2.82
CA GLU A 578 3.82 -11.77 -3.49
C GLU A 578 3.33 -11.04 -4.75
N ALA A 579 3.17 -9.73 -4.69
CA ALA A 579 2.71 -8.94 -5.82
C ALA A 579 3.69 -8.96 -7.03
N ILE A 580 5.00 -8.95 -6.76
CA ILE A 580 6.04 -9.04 -7.82
C ILE A 580 6.05 -10.44 -8.43
N ASP A 581 5.89 -11.48 -7.64
CA ASP A 581 5.84 -12.87 -8.14
C ASP A 581 4.65 -13.08 -9.09
N GLU A 582 3.52 -12.43 -8.85
CA GLU A 582 2.30 -12.58 -9.65
C GLU A 582 2.24 -11.63 -10.86
N TYR A 583 2.54 -10.35 -10.66
CA TYR A 583 2.39 -9.30 -11.69
C TYR A 583 3.71 -8.98 -12.40
N GLY A 584 4.83 -9.47 -11.90
CA GLY A 584 6.14 -9.09 -12.38
C GLY A 584 6.48 -7.63 -12.10
N ALA A 585 7.73 -7.27 -12.33
CA ALA A 585 8.18 -5.89 -12.36
C ALA A 585 9.46 -5.79 -13.19
N GLY A 586 9.71 -4.60 -13.75
CA GLY A 586 10.89 -4.32 -14.57
C GLY A 586 11.47 -2.95 -14.25
N GLU A 587 12.40 -2.51 -15.09
CA GLU A 587 12.95 -1.16 -14.99
C GLU A 587 11.88 -0.11 -15.28
N PHE A 588 12.00 1.05 -14.64
CA PHE A 588 11.17 2.21 -14.95
C PHE A 588 11.51 2.73 -16.34
N GLN A 589 10.48 3.05 -17.11
CA GLN A 589 10.65 3.53 -18.47
C GLN A 589 11.33 4.90 -18.48
N VAL A 590 12.46 5.00 -19.16
CA VAL A 590 13.15 6.26 -19.38
C VAL A 590 12.45 7.01 -20.50
N PRO A 591 11.94 8.24 -20.27
CA PRO A 591 11.31 9.03 -21.33
C PRO A 591 12.35 9.52 -22.35
N SER A 592 11.90 9.88 -23.55
CA SER A 592 12.72 10.59 -24.53
C SER A 592 12.87 12.09 -24.18
N GLY A 593 13.84 12.77 -24.74
CA GLY A 593 14.04 14.23 -24.57
C GLY A 593 14.97 14.61 -23.42
N GLY A 594 15.89 13.73 -23.07
CA GLY A 594 16.92 14.00 -22.07
C GLY A 594 18.05 12.99 -22.10
N HIS A 595 19.07 13.24 -21.29
CA HIS A 595 20.29 12.41 -21.19
C HIS A 595 20.75 12.25 -19.74
N PHE A 596 21.44 11.13 -19.49
CA PHE A 596 22.07 10.86 -18.21
C PHE A 596 23.45 11.49 -18.13
N TYR A 597 23.68 12.18 -17.00
CA TYR A 597 24.99 12.70 -16.65
C TYR A 597 25.39 12.23 -15.25
N PRO A 598 26.66 11.84 -15.07
CA PRO A 598 27.18 11.52 -13.74
C PRO A 598 27.34 12.82 -12.95
N ILE A 599 26.79 12.82 -11.73
CA ILE A 599 26.96 13.91 -10.76
C ILE A 599 27.50 13.35 -9.45
N ASP A 600 28.24 14.17 -8.74
CA ASP A 600 28.56 13.92 -7.34
C ASP A 600 27.28 14.12 -6.50
N ARG A 601 26.88 13.12 -5.75
CA ARG A 601 25.60 13.11 -5.05
C ARG A 601 25.51 14.10 -3.88
N TYR A 602 26.66 14.56 -3.37
CA TYR A 602 26.72 15.53 -2.26
C TYR A 602 26.76 16.95 -2.74
N SER A 603 27.61 17.23 -3.73
CA SER A 603 27.81 18.57 -4.25
C SER A 603 26.89 18.92 -5.43
N GLY A 604 26.27 17.94 -6.08
CA GLY A 604 25.51 18.14 -7.31
C GLY A 604 26.37 18.50 -8.53
N GLN A 605 27.69 18.52 -8.40
CA GLN A 605 28.57 18.88 -9.50
C GLN A 605 28.61 17.79 -10.57
N ARG A 606 28.63 18.22 -11.82
CA ARG A 606 28.82 17.32 -12.96
C ARG A 606 30.23 16.71 -12.91
N LEU A 607 30.29 15.42 -13.09
CA LEU A 607 31.53 14.64 -13.19
C LEU A 607 31.84 14.29 -14.65
N GLU A 608 33.06 13.82 -14.92
CA GLU A 608 33.42 13.35 -16.24
C GLU A 608 32.60 12.13 -16.67
N GLN A 609 32.37 12.01 -17.98
CA GLN A 609 31.66 10.88 -18.54
C GLN A 609 32.38 9.57 -18.20
N GLY A 610 31.70 8.59 -17.62
CA GLY A 610 32.27 7.33 -17.16
C GLY A 610 32.76 7.36 -15.71
N ALA A 611 32.59 8.47 -14.98
CA ALA A 611 32.80 8.46 -13.53
C ALA A 611 31.92 7.39 -12.86
N ASP A 612 32.49 6.64 -11.93
CA ASP A 612 31.86 5.57 -11.19
C ASP A 612 32.27 5.62 -9.71
N GLY A 613 31.46 5.06 -8.83
CA GLY A 613 31.74 4.98 -7.40
C GLY A 613 30.50 5.20 -6.53
N PRO A 614 30.62 5.01 -5.21
CA PRO A 614 29.50 5.09 -4.28
C PRO A 614 28.89 6.50 -4.17
N ASP A 615 29.64 7.52 -4.54
CA ASP A 615 29.24 8.92 -4.48
C ASP A 615 28.76 9.47 -5.83
N VAL A 616 28.76 8.64 -6.87
CA VAL A 616 28.32 9.01 -8.21
C VAL A 616 26.85 8.60 -8.40
N VAL A 617 26.05 9.52 -8.94
CA VAL A 617 24.68 9.23 -9.35
C VAL A 617 24.49 9.63 -10.80
N MET A 618 23.93 8.72 -11.60
CA MET A 618 23.52 9.03 -12.97
C MET A 618 22.18 9.76 -12.90
N GLU A 619 22.19 11.08 -13.09
CA GLU A 619 21.02 11.92 -13.06
C GLU A 619 20.50 12.22 -14.46
N TYR A 620 19.18 12.23 -14.64
CA TYR A 620 18.53 12.47 -15.93
C TYR A 620 18.18 13.96 -16.07
N PHE A 621 18.71 14.60 -17.12
CA PHE A 621 18.47 16.00 -17.42
C PHE A 621 17.72 16.14 -18.74
N ARG A 622 16.87 17.15 -18.88
CA ARG A 622 16.20 17.51 -20.13
C ARG A 622 17.25 17.97 -21.15
N ASP A 623 16.95 17.78 -22.43
CA ASP A 623 17.73 18.35 -23.51
C ASP A 623 17.75 19.90 -23.41
N GLY A 624 18.94 20.48 -23.36
CA GLY A 624 19.13 21.93 -23.19
C GLY A 624 19.19 22.41 -21.73
N GLU A 625 19.00 21.52 -20.77
CA GLU A 625 19.16 21.79 -19.33
C GLU A 625 20.33 21.02 -18.72
N GLU A 626 21.28 20.60 -19.53
CA GLU A 626 22.43 19.82 -19.12
C GLU A 626 23.26 20.60 -18.07
N PRO A 627 23.73 19.93 -17.00
CA PRO A 627 24.50 20.60 -15.98
C PRO A 627 25.84 21.06 -16.54
N PHE A 628 26.17 22.35 -16.35
CA PHE A 628 27.47 22.90 -16.70
C PHE A 628 28.51 22.57 -15.63
N PHE A 629 29.76 22.34 -16.05
CA PHE A 629 30.85 22.16 -15.12
C PHE A 629 31.06 23.42 -14.26
N GLY A 630 31.03 23.24 -12.93
CA GLY A 630 31.30 24.31 -11.98
C GLY A 630 30.18 25.35 -11.78
N MET A 631 29.03 25.19 -12.43
CA MET A 631 27.88 26.08 -12.25
C MET A 631 26.72 25.30 -11.63
N LEU A 632 26.17 25.83 -10.54
CA LEU A 632 25.04 25.28 -9.81
C LEU A 632 23.99 26.35 -9.54
N SER A 633 22.74 26.03 -9.68
CA SER A 633 21.65 26.85 -9.20
C SER A 633 21.48 26.63 -7.70
N ILE A 634 21.41 27.69 -6.90
CA ILE A 634 21.38 27.59 -5.44
C ILE A 634 20.15 28.36 -4.91
N ILE A 635 19.36 27.63 -4.11
CA ILE A 635 18.25 28.22 -3.34
C ILE A 635 18.75 28.42 -1.90
N ASP A 636 19.10 29.66 -1.58
CA ASP A 636 19.65 30.01 -0.27
C ASP A 636 18.58 30.46 0.74
N GLY A 637 17.36 30.75 0.27
CA GLY A 637 16.26 31.21 1.12
C GLY A 637 16.55 32.52 1.84
N GLY A 638 17.31 33.41 1.21
CA GLY A 638 17.76 34.66 1.80
C GLY A 638 19.11 34.55 2.50
N PHE A 639 19.78 33.41 2.41
CA PHE A 639 21.15 33.21 2.85
C PHE A 639 22.12 33.64 1.75
N GLY A 640 22.73 34.82 1.89
CA GLY A 640 23.85 35.16 1.07
C GLY A 640 25.04 34.28 1.41
N MET A 641 25.46 33.42 0.50
CA MET A 641 26.72 32.69 0.68
C MET A 641 27.88 33.63 0.44
N GLY A 642 28.45 34.12 1.54
CA GLY A 642 29.74 34.80 1.47
C GLY A 642 30.81 33.85 0.95
N THR A 643 31.85 34.40 0.35
CA THR A 643 32.98 33.64 -0.24
C THR A 643 33.74 32.78 0.73
N ASN A 644 33.36 32.74 2.01
CA ASN A 644 34.07 32.07 3.10
C ASN A 644 33.29 30.85 3.66
N LEU A 645 32.12 30.48 3.11
CA LEU A 645 31.42 29.26 3.50
C LEU A 645 31.88 28.08 2.64
N PRO A 646 32.24 26.93 3.23
CA PRO A 646 32.48 25.74 2.46
C PRO A 646 31.18 25.34 1.79
N MET A 647 31.16 25.33 0.46
CA MET A 647 29.96 25.06 -0.32
C MET A 647 29.47 23.61 -0.18
N PHE A 648 30.35 22.67 0.21
CA PHE A 648 30.00 21.26 0.30
C PHE A 648 30.79 20.58 1.42
N ALA A 649 30.10 20.04 2.42
CA ALA A 649 30.68 19.10 3.35
C ALA A 649 30.41 17.67 2.84
N ARG A 650 31.42 16.92 2.48
CA ARG A 650 31.33 15.46 2.46
C ARG A 650 31.12 15.02 3.92
N GLY A 651 30.10 14.15 4.10
CA GLY A 651 29.69 13.71 5.44
C GLY A 651 30.85 13.34 6.35
N GLU A 652 30.61 13.40 7.64
CA GLU A 652 31.58 13.26 8.73
C GLU A 652 32.77 12.35 8.38
N ASP A 653 33.95 12.92 8.32
CA ASP A 653 35.17 12.15 8.54
C ASP A 653 35.20 11.77 10.04
N PRO A 654 35.07 10.48 10.40
CA PRO A 654 35.12 10.05 11.78
C PRO A 654 36.49 10.34 12.45
N SER A 655 37.48 10.76 11.67
CA SER A 655 38.83 11.09 12.16
C SER A 655 39.02 12.56 12.56
N GLY A 656 38.02 13.43 12.30
CA GLY A 656 38.07 14.84 12.71
C GLY A 656 39.07 15.72 11.96
N ASN A 657 39.67 15.22 10.88
CA ASN A 657 40.58 15.97 10.01
C ASN A 657 39.90 16.30 8.68
N GLY A 658 38.86 17.17 8.74
CA GLY A 658 38.15 17.59 7.55
C GLY A 658 39.07 18.29 6.55
N GLU A 659 39.51 17.59 5.52
CA GLU A 659 40.05 18.22 4.31
C GLU A 659 38.88 18.80 3.50
N LEU A 660 38.78 20.10 3.49
CA LEU A 660 37.85 20.86 2.66
C LEU A 660 38.26 20.71 1.20
N VAL A 661 37.37 20.18 0.37
CA VAL A 661 37.55 20.17 -1.07
C VAL A 661 37.30 21.59 -1.57
N ASP A 662 38.38 22.24 -1.92
CA ASP A 662 38.54 23.46 -2.68
C ASP A 662 38.01 24.79 -2.08
N GLY A 663 38.91 25.59 -1.62
CA GLY A 663 38.80 27.05 -1.66
C GLY A 663 38.76 27.76 -0.34
N GLY A 664 38.95 27.23 0.80
CA GLY A 664 39.04 28.09 1.96
C GLY A 664 39.18 27.39 3.29
N VAL A 665 40.35 27.50 3.83
CA VAL A 665 40.56 27.26 5.26
C VAL A 665 39.79 28.33 6.03
N LEU A 666 38.72 27.92 6.70
CA LEU A 666 38.07 28.80 7.68
C LEU A 666 39.07 29.06 8.81
N THR A 667 39.28 30.30 9.16
CA THR A 667 40.09 30.68 10.31
C THR A 667 39.35 30.30 11.61
N PRO A 668 40.03 30.08 12.74
CA PRO A 668 39.41 29.61 13.99
C PRO A 668 38.42 30.57 14.65
N GLU A 669 38.00 31.62 13.98
CA GLU A 669 37.03 32.61 14.45
C GLU A 669 35.67 32.41 13.77
N ASP A 670 34.58 32.69 14.48
CA ASP A 670 33.22 32.65 13.95
C ASP A 670 33.09 33.42 12.65
N SER A 671 32.64 32.80 11.58
CA SER A 671 32.33 33.47 10.32
C SER A 671 30.98 34.15 10.41
N THR A 672 30.96 35.42 10.00
CA THR A 672 29.74 36.21 9.85
C THR A 672 29.37 36.26 8.38
N VAL A 673 28.17 35.85 8.03
CA VAL A 673 27.65 35.82 6.65
C VAL A 673 26.55 36.87 6.51
N GLU A 674 26.58 37.67 5.44
CA GLU A 674 25.46 38.53 5.10
C GLU A 674 24.36 37.71 4.39
N THR A 675 23.11 37.91 4.80
CA THR A 675 21.95 37.33 4.15
C THR A 675 21.51 38.17 2.97
N SER A 676 20.85 37.60 1.98
CA SER A 676 20.33 38.33 0.82
C SER A 676 19.29 39.39 1.20
N THR A 677 18.75 39.35 2.41
CA THR A 677 17.85 40.35 3.00
C THR A 677 18.57 41.45 3.75
N GLY A 678 19.92 41.45 3.77
CA GLY A 678 20.75 42.46 4.45
C GLY A 678 20.98 42.25 5.94
N GLY A 679 20.61 41.08 6.45
CA GLY A 679 20.94 40.64 7.82
C GLY A 679 22.30 39.94 7.88
N THR A 680 22.83 39.73 9.10
CA THR A 680 24.06 38.96 9.33
C THR A 680 23.79 37.71 10.13
N ALA A 681 24.38 36.56 9.71
CA ALA A 681 24.33 35.30 10.42
C ALA A 681 25.74 34.88 10.88
N ARG A 682 25.84 34.30 12.10
CA ARG A 682 27.07 33.73 12.61
C ARG A 682 27.07 32.22 12.42
N VAL A 683 28.13 31.70 11.82
CA VAL A 683 28.37 30.28 11.64
C VAL A 683 29.55 29.85 12.50
N PRO A 684 29.39 29.01 13.54
CA PRO A 684 30.49 28.54 14.38
C PRO A 684 31.42 27.63 13.57
N LEU A 685 32.70 27.83 13.75
CA LEU A 685 33.76 27.05 13.13
C LEU A 685 34.04 25.77 13.91
N GLY A 686 34.33 24.69 13.18
CA GLY A 686 34.71 23.40 13.77
C GLY A 686 33.56 22.45 14.06
N THR A 687 32.36 22.85 13.84
CA THR A 687 31.22 21.95 13.69
C THR A 687 30.89 21.92 12.21
N GLY A 688 31.13 20.83 11.54
CA GLY A 688 30.63 20.67 10.16
C GLY A 688 29.24 21.28 10.08
N PHE A 689 28.72 21.61 8.92
CA PHE A 689 27.44 22.29 8.72
C PHE A 689 26.23 21.69 9.54
N GLY A 690 26.49 20.95 10.61
CA GLY A 690 25.54 20.29 11.48
C GLY A 690 25.08 21.08 12.72
N GLN A 691 25.74 22.14 13.13
CA GLN A 691 25.33 22.88 14.33
C GLN A 691 25.38 24.39 14.11
N LEU A 692 24.22 24.95 13.87
CA LEU A 692 24.00 26.38 14.02
C LEU A 692 23.45 26.64 15.43
N THR A 693 24.16 27.46 16.20
CA THR A 693 23.69 27.83 17.54
C THR A 693 22.37 28.61 17.48
N SER A 694 21.52 28.38 18.44
CA SER A 694 20.14 28.88 18.57
C SER A 694 19.99 30.41 18.70
N GLY A 695 20.88 31.19 18.12
CA GLY A 695 20.95 32.62 18.39
C GLY A 695 21.14 33.51 17.18
N GLY A 696 20.63 33.13 16.01
CA GLY A 696 20.67 34.15 15.05
C GLY A 696 20.72 33.82 13.58
N LEU A 697 19.71 33.20 13.09
CA LEU A 697 19.40 33.18 11.67
C LEU A 697 17.94 33.53 11.48
N TYR A 698 17.67 34.65 10.92
CA TYR A 698 16.33 35.18 10.61
C TYR A 698 16.04 35.05 9.15
#